data_f5997c7417ac01d3dd0de297f0f124c5
#
_entry.id   f5997c7417ac01d3dd0de297f0f124c5
#
_cell.length_a   1.000
_cell.length_b   1.000
_cell.length_c   1.000
_cell.angle_alpha   90.00
_cell.angle_beta   90.00
_cell.angle_gamma   90.00
#
_symmetry.space_group_name_H-M   'P 1'
#
loop_
_entity.id
_entity.type
_entity.pdbx_description
1 polymer ?
#
loop_
_entity_poly.entity_id
_entity_poly.type
_entity_poly.pdbx_seq_one_letter_code
_entity_poly.pdbx_strand_id
1 'polypeptide(L)'
;MLTVAQNTDTAFNGSLTGPLTLIKSGTGTLALGCTANTFGGDYVVSNGILAVTASGALGTDSGLDLAGGKLHLGVSDSIRRLFYDGVQQPRGTYGSTASDAQHKDDTRFTGTQVLAVIESPPVAFTSRVWDAGAGTDTALATAANWVDDVLPPFDGTALAIFGSDGTAATVTTATSLYGVSFDRDANFNVDGTAALTLGQGGLSAVDRTSGRAYTVTTPLTLEDSQTWDIGANVTVQLSGTISDTPGVPPTLIKTGKGRVQLNAENTFAGPLTISNGTLRITNGGALGTTAGATTVRGDLGGKLLLSGTFTSDEPLILGGDLNNFGLLQLENGNVTLAGPVTMVAQTRVQTGGGKTLTFTGGITGNGNGLLVVNPGGGTIAFADKPIRIPGQTLYFDQTGFCVIAVTNNLWGDTLVSGGTLRCDLPDVLPPTTLMRIGVHYSPSGTLDLNGNDQTVSRLTLGTFDPGQRAIQSATPATLTVHQNASDVLDVRFEGAVSLLKSGTGTLTLTNAFSTTSGGFSVTNGTLAVSGEGTFGPNCTNVTVLGTGTLALGHSMAIANKAAVVRMPSAGVSSAKINLAAGVDVQVGWLFYGDEKKPAGTYGASGSNAQNKDTTHFTGTGKLTVLGDCSGTLVILR
;
A
#
# COMPACT_ATOMS: atom_id res chain seq x y z
N MET A 1 36.77 -13.89 -1.24
CA MET A 1 37.67 -13.09 -2.09
C MET A 1 37.73 -13.76 -3.47
N LEU A 2 37.53 -13.02 -4.53
CA LEU A 2 37.66 -13.46 -5.93
C LEU A 2 38.68 -12.56 -6.62
N THR A 3 39.74 -13.14 -7.18
CA THR A 3 40.76 -12.39 -7.92
C THR A 3 40.62 -12.65 -9.41
N VAL A 4 40.47 -11.58 -10.19
CA VAL A 4 40.42 -11.59 -11.65
C VAL A 4 41.71 -10.96 -12.17
N ALA A 5 42.69 -11.81 -12.46
CA ALA A 5 43.97 -11.40 -13.01
C ALA A 5 43.99 -11.58 -14.54
N GLN A 6 43.86 -10.46 -15.26
CA GLN A 6 43.76 -10.50 -16.71
C GLN A 6 44.54 -9.36 -17.39
N ASN A 7 45.20 -9.68 -18.49
CA ASN A 7 46.00 -8.73 -19.26
C ASN A 7 45.34 -8.36 -20.61
N THR A 8 44.18 -8.96 -20.91
CA THR A 8 43.33 -8.67 -22.07
C THR A 8 41.97 -8.15 -21.65
N ASP A 9 41.32 -7.41 -22.52
CA ASP A 9 39.99 -6.86 -22.22
C ASP A 9 38.93 -7.96 -22.28
N THR A 10 38.06 -7.99 -21.25
CA THR A 10 36.94 -8.94 -21.12
C THR A 10 35.72 -8.25 -20.57
N ALA A 11 34.52 -8.82 -20.84
CA ALA A 11 33.27 -8.36 -20.30
C ALA A 11 32.62 -9.44 -19.45
N PHE A 12 32.05 -9.03 -18.30
CA PHE A 12 31.23 -9.84 -17.44
C PHE A 12 29.81 -9.25 -17.40
N ASN A 13 28.86 -9.97 -17.99
CA ASN A 13 27.44 -9.57 -18.08
C ASN A 13 26.56 -10.35 -17.09
N GLY A 14 27.16 -11.19 -16.24
CA GLY A 14 26.46 -11.91 -15.18
C GLY A 14 26.22 -11.04 -13.95
N SER A 15 25.30 -11.46 -13.10
CA SER A 15 25.03 -10.80 -11.84
C SER A 15 26.08 -11.15 -10.77
N LEU A 16 26.55 -10.15 -10.05
CA LEU A 16 27.37 -10.30 -8.84
C LEU A 16 26.45 -10.20 -7.61
N THR A 17 26.60 -11.14 -6.68
CA THR A 17 25.78 -11.20 -5.45
C THR A 17 26.61 -11.56 -4.24
N GLY A 18 26.20 -11.12 -3.06
CA GLY A 18 26.82 -11.46 -1.78
C GLY A 18 28.01 -10.58 -1.39
N PRO A 19 28.63 -10.83 -0.23
CA PRO A 19 29.63 -9.94 0.40
C PRO A 19 31.07 -10.32 0.06
N LEU A 20 31.36 -10.78 -1.17
CA LEU A 20 32.70 -11.16 -1.59
C LEU A 20 33.52 -9.94 -2.00
N THR A 21 34.82 -9.90 -1.64
CA THR A 21 35.75 -8.92 -2.25
C THR A 21 36.16 -9.38 -3.64
N LEU A 22 36.00 -8.52 -4.65
CA LEU A 22 36.49 -8.74 -6.01
C LEU A 22 37.76 -7.91 -6.25
N ILE A 23 38.88 -8.58 -6.52
CA ILE A 23 40.15 -7.94 -6.83
C ILE A 23 40.39 -8.02 -8.34
N LYS A 24 40.40 -6.87 -9.03
CA LYS A 24 40.83 -6.74 -10.43
C LYS A 24 42.32 -6.44 -10.46
N SER A 25 43.09 -7.34 -11.09
CA SER A 25 44.52 -7.18 -11.33
C SER A 25 44.86 -7.47 -12.79
N GLY A 26 46.14 -7.26 -13.19
CA GLY A 26 46.54 -7.34 -14.60
C GLY A 26 46.18 -6.08 -15.37
N THR A 27 46.81 -5.89 -16.56
CA THR A 27 46.77 -4.62 -17.31
C THR A 27 45.53 -4.42 -18.18
N GLY A 28 44.73 -5.49 -18.42
CA GLY A 28 43.51 -5.42 -19.25
C GLY A 28 42.35 -4.79 -18.56
N THR A 29 41.24 -4.63 -19.29
CA THR A 29 39.97 -4.07 -18.83
C THR A 29 39.00 -5.19 -18.45
N LEU A 30 38.40 -5.11 -17.26
CA LEU A 30 37.19 -5.89 -16.86
C LEU A 30 35.96 -5.00 -16.98
N ALA A 31 35.09 -5.26 -17.97
CA ALA A 31 33.84 -4.53 -18.13
C ALA A 31 32.68 -5.21 -17.38
N LEU A 32 31.96 -4.47 -16.54
CA LEU A 32 30.75 -4.91 -15.84
C LEU A 32 29.51 -4.38 -16.57
N GLY A 33 28.68 -5.29 -17.11
CA GLY A 33 27.52 -4.96 -17.93
C GLY A 33 26.16 -5.37 -17.36
N CYS A 34 26.08 -5.81 -16.11
CA CYS A 34 24.83 -6.23 -15.46
C CYS A 34 24.16 -5.09 -14.68
N THR A 35 22.88 -4.86 -14.89
CA THR A 35 22.09 -3.81 -14.18
C THR A 35 21.44 -4.27 -12.88
N ALA A 36 21.56 -5.56 -12.52
CA ALA A 36 20.88 -6.16 -11.39
C ALA A 36 21.87 -6.73 -10.35
N ASN A 37 22.97 -6.03 -10.10
CA ASN A 37 23.93 -6.45 -9.10
C ASN A 37 23.42 -6.12 -7.68
N THR A 38 23.39 -7.14 -6.83
CA THR A 38 23.15 -7.01 -5.39
C THR A 38 24.45 -7.31 -4.61
N PHE A 39 25.54 -6.86 -5.16
CA PHE A 39 26.87 -7.05 -4.61
C PHE A 39 27.08 -6.10 -3.43
N GLY A 40 27.27 -6.66 -2.24
CA GLY A 40 27.56 -5.93 -1.00
C GLY A 40 29.01 -6.08 -0.53
N GLY A 41 29.88 -6.61 -1.39
CA GLY A 41 31.31 -6.70 -1.13
C GLY A 41 32.09 -5.51 -1.70
N ASP A 42 33.39 -5.49 -1.51
CA ASP A 42 34.25 -4.41 -2.00
C ASP A 42 34.96 -4.80 -3.31
N TYR A 43 35.13 -3.84 -4.21
CA TYR A 43 36.02 -3.94 -5.36
C TYR A 43 37.37 -3.35 -5.02
N VAL A 44 38.44 -4.04 -5.42
CA VAL A 44 39.80 -3.51 -5.35
C VAL A 44 40.40 -3.55 -6.75
N VAL A 45 40.71 -2.38 -7.32
CA VAL A 45 41.34 -2.28 -8.65
C VAL A 45 42.83 -1.99 -8.45
N SER A 46 43.64 -3.06 -8.38
CA SER A 46 45.08 -2.95 -8.14
C SER A 46 45.90 -2.67 -9.39
N ASN A 47 45.36 -2.98 -10.58
CA ASN A 47 45.98 -2.65 -11.87
C ASN A 47 45.00 -2.76 -13.02
N GLY A 48 45.25 -2.05 -14.14
CA GLY A 48 44.42 -2.03 -15.33
C GLY A 48 43.13 -1.21 -15.08
N ILE A 49 42.04 -1.60 -15.74
CA ILE A 49 40.77 -0.85 -15.72
C ILE A 49 39.60 -1.74 -15.28
N LEU A 50 38.81 -1.26 -14.36
CA LEU A 50 37.45 -1.72 -14.14
C LEU A 50 36.51 -0.79 -14.94
N ALA A 51 35.71 -1.31 -15.86
CA ALA A 51 34.81 -0.51 -16.68
C ALA A 51 33.35 -0.75 -16.28
N VAL A 52 32.59 0.32 -16.10
CA VAL A 52 31.14 0.31 -15.83
C VAL A 52 30.42 0.61 -17.15
N THR A 53 29.70 -0.37 -17.70
CA THR A 53 29.02 -0.28 -18.98
C THR A 53 27.48 -0.34 -18.85
N ALA A 54 26.98 -0.60 -17.63
CA ALA A 54 25.56 -0.57 -17.30
C ALA A 54 25.35 0.09 -15.93
N SER A 55 24.31 0.88 -15.77
CA SER A 55 23.97 1.51 -14.48
C SER A 55 23.55 0.46 -13.45
N GLY A 56 24.02 0.60 -12.22
CA GLY A 56 23.87 -0.37 -11.13
C GLY A 56 24.85 -1.55 -11.19
N ALA A 57 25.85 -1.50 -12.07
CA ALA A 57 26.82 -2.57 -12.24
C ALA A 57 27.77 -2.74 -11.03
N LEU A 58 27.99 -1.69 -10.26
CA LEU A 58 28.79 -1.76 -9.04
C LEU A 58 28.00 -2.22 -7.81
N GLY A 59 26.68 -2.00 -7.77
CA GLY A 59 25.84 -2.22 -6.58
C GLY A 59 26.02 -1.12 -5.54
N THR A 60 24.93 -0.57 -5.05
CA THR A 60 24.91 0.62 -4.15
C THR A 60 25.47 0.37 -2.76
N ASP A 61 25.59 -0.89 -2.33
CA ASP A 61 26.08 -1.27 -0.99
C ASP A 61 27.57 -1.60 -0.97
N SER A 62 28.24 -1.56 -2.13
CA SER A 62 29.64 -1.94 -2.26
C SER A 62 30.60 -0.78 -2.00
N GLY A 63 31.85 -1.11 -1.64
CA GLY A 63 33.00 -0.20 -1.64
C GLY A 63 33.85 -0.38 -2.91
N LEU A 64 34.62 0.64 -3.29
CA LEU A 64 35.61 0.59 -4.38
C LEU A 64 36.92 1.19 -3.92
N ASP A 65 38.01 0.41 -3.97
CA ASP A 65 39.36 0.91 -3.77
C ASP A 65 40.13 0.93 -5.09
N LEU A 66 40.51 2.13 -5.52
CA LEU A 66 41.40 2.34 -6.67
C LEU A 66 42.86 2.31 -6.21
N ALA A 67 43.38 1.09 -5.96
CA ALA A 67 44.69 0.82 -5.41
C ALA A 67 45.74 0.61 -6.52
N GLY A 68 45.88 1.63 -7.40
CA GLY A 68 46.81 1.62 -8.53
C GLY A 68 46.18 1.36 -9.89
N GLY A 69 44.92 0.90 -9.98
CA GLY A 69 44.14 0.79 -11.21
C GLY A 69 43.20 1.97 -11.43
N LYS A 70 42.41 1.93 -12.53
CA LYS A 70 41.46 2.98 -12.89
C LYS A 70 40.02 2.46 -12.99
N LEU A 71 39.08 3.37 -12.78
CA LEU A 71 37.68 3.17 -13.13
C LEU A 71 37.36 3.87 -14.46
N HIS A 72 36.78 3.14 -15.41
CA HIS A 72 36.19 3.71 -16.63
C HIS A 72 34.69 3.79 -16.48
N LEU A 73 34.11 4.99 -16.62
CA LEU A 73 32.69 5.25 -16.52
C LEU A 73 32.11 5.46 -17.92
N GLY A 74 31.58 4.38 -18.51
CA GLY A 74 30.80 4.42 -19.74
C GLY A 74 29.37 4.86 -19.53
N VAL A 75 28.86 4.65 -18.32
CA VAL A 75 27.60 5.16 -17.77
C VAL A 75 27.81 5.65 -16.35
N SER A 76 26.93 6.53 -15.86
CA SER A 76 26.97 6.95 -14.47
C SER A 76 26.48 5.82 -13.55
N ASP A 77 27.14 5.67 -12.41
CA ASP A 77 26.82 4.66 -11.42
C ASP A 77 26.99 5.20 -10.01
N SER A 78 26.62 4.44 -9.00
CA SER A 78 26.74 4.81 -7.60
C SER A 78 27.39 3.70 -6.79
N ILE A 79 28.08 4.10 -5.71
CA ILE A 79 28.74 3.21 -4.79
C ILE A 79 28.66 3.77 -3.38
N ARG A 80 28.68 2.90 -2.39
CA ARG A 80 28.61 3.32 -1.00
C ARG A 80 29.84 4.11 -0.57
N ARG A 81 31.04 3.57 -0.80
CA ARG A 81 32.33 4.15 -0.38
C ARG A 81 33.38 4.05 -1.47
N LEU A 82 34.15 5.10 -1.63
CA LEU A 82 35.31 5.13 -2.51
C LEU A 82 36.60 5.26 -1.70
N PHE A 83 37.62 4.52 -2.08
CA PHE A 83 38.94 4.59 -1.47
C PHE A 83 39.99 4.84 -2.54
N TYR A 84 41.05 5.59 -2.17
CA TYR A 84 42.26 5.75 -2.93
C TYR A 84 43.41 5.17 -2.09
N ASP A 85 43.96 4.04 -2.54
CA ASP A 85 45.03 3.34 -1.83
C ASP A 85 44.68 3.10 -0.34
N GLY A 86 43.42 2.67 -0.08
CA GLY A 86 42.89 2.41 1.25
C GLY A 86 42.42 3.64 2.04
N VAL A 87 42.55 4.86 1.50
CA VAL A 87 42.04 6.10 2.14
C VAL A 87 40.67 6.43 1.61
N GLN A 88 39.67 6.41 2.49
CA GLN A 88 38.30 6.71 2.11
C GLN A 88 38.15 8.17 1.66
N GLN A 89 37.43 8.35 0.54
CA GLN A 89 37.14 9.65 -0.04
C GLN A 89 35.81 10.22 0.46
N PRO A 90 35.62 11.55 0.51
CA PRO A 90 34.36 12.19 0.88
C PRO A 90 33.22 11.78 -0.06
N ARG A 91 31.99 11.94 0.42
CA ARG A 91 30.78 11.86 -0.40
C ARG A 91 30.81 12.91 -1.50
N GLY A 92 30.31 12.56 -2.68
CA GLY A 92 30.30 13.47 -3.82
C GLY A 92 30.32 12.72 -5.15
N THR A 93 30.41 13.45 -6.25
CA THR A 93 30.57 12.86 -7.58
C THR A 93 32.01 12.87 -8.01
N TYR A 94 32.48 11.76 -8.55
CA TYR A 94 33.87 11.51 -8.97
C TYR A 94 33.92 11.15 -10.44
N GLY A 95 34.97 11.59 -11.14
CA GLY A 95 35.14 11.27 -12.56
C GLY A 95 36.40 11.86 -13.15
N SER A 96 36.56 11.73 -14.47
CA SER A 96 37.64 12.38 -15.20
C SER A 96 37.41 13.88 -15.37
N THR A 97 38.38 14.62 -15.85
CA THR A 97 38.24 16.03 -16.20
C THR A 97 37.21 16.26 -17.32
N ALA A 98 36.90 15.23 -18.13
CA ALA A 98 35.89 15.27 -19.20
C ALA A 98 34.44 15.07 -18.66
N SER A 99 34.23 14.76 -17.39
CA SER A 99 32.93 14.58 -16.76
C SER A 99 32.44 15.84 -16.04
N ASP A 100 31.18 15.83 -15.62
CA ASP A 100 30.58 16.88 -14.75
C ASP A 100 30.77 16.60 -13.25
N ALA A 101 31.72 15.73 -12.87
CA ALA A 101 31.98 15.37 -11.49
C ALA A 101 32.48 16.57 -10.66
N GLN A 102 32.15 16.60 -9.36
CA GLN A 102 32.69 17.54 -8.38
C GLN A 102 34.20 17.33 -8.15
N HIS A 103 34.60 16.04 -8.06
CA HIS A 103 35.99 15.63 -7.84
C HIS A 103 36.52 15.00 -9.14
N LYS A 104 37.46 15.70 -9.80
CA LYS A 104 38.01 15.29 -11.09
C LYS A 104 39.42 14.78 -10.94
N ASP A 105 39.67 13.55 -11.42
CA ASP A 105 40.97 12.89 -11.33
C ASP A 105 41.21 11.94 -12.52
N ASP A 106 41.99 12.38 -13.51
CA ASP A 106 42.32 11.58 -14.68
C ASP A 106 43.35 10.45 -14.38
N THR A 107 43.97 10.47 -13.23
CA THR A 107 44.88 9.39 -12.81
C THR A 107 44.09 8.15 -12.39
N ARG A 108 42.84 8.32 -11.91
CA ARG A 108 42.00 7.25 -11.38
C ARG A 108 40.73 7.01 -12.18
N PHE A 109 40.27 7.99 -12.96
CA PHE A 109 39.03 7.89 -13.74
C PHE A 109 39.25 8.14 -15.21
N THR A 110 38.43 7.49 -16.02
CA THR A 110 38.31 7.73 -17.46
C THR A 110 36.84 7.67 -17.89
N GLY A 111 36.50 8.25 -19.05
CA GLY A 111 35.11 8.38 -19.51
C GLY A 111 34.50 9.74 -19.15
N THR A 112 33.27 10.00 -19.60
CA THR A 112 32.58 11.29 -19.45
C THR A 112 31.46 11.27 -18.40
N GLN A 113 31.26 10.12 -17.78
CA GLN A 113 30.22 9.90 -16.79
C GLN A 113 30.74 10.06 -15.37
N VAL A 114 29.85 9.98 -14.37
CA VAL A 114 30.18 10.21 -12.96
C VAL A 114 29.92 8.98 -12.10
N LEU A 115 30.76 8.79 -11.09
CA LEU A 115 30.55 7.88 -9.97
C LEU A 115 30.00 8.68 -8.78
N ALA A 116 28.80 8.37 -8.31
CA ALA A 116 28.24 8.94 -7.09
C ALA A 116 28.72 8.14 -5.86
N VAL A 117 29.43 8.78 -4.93
CA VAL A 117 29.87 8.22 -3.67
C VAL A 117 28.93 8.67 -2.56
N ILE A 118 28.30 7.73 -1.86
CA ILE A 118 27.17 7.98 -0.96
C ILE A 118 27.61 8.32 0.47
N GLU A 119 28.68 7.70 0.96
CA GLU A 119 29.18 7.87 2.34
C GLU A 119 30.54 8.56 2.41
N SER A 120 30.67 9.56 3.28
CA SER A 120 31.94 10.15 3.66
C SER A 120 32.71 9.30 4.68
N PRO A 121 34.03 9.50 4.84
CA PRO A 121 34.79 8.96 5.97
C PRO A 121 34.18 9.40 7.31
N PRO A 122 34.30 8.59 8.36
CA PRO A 122 33.91 9.02 9.70
C PRO A 122 34.65 10.29 10.11
N VAL A 123 33.91 11.29 10.57
CA VAL A 123 34.50 12.55 11.08
C VAL A 123 34.79 12.42 12.57
N ALA A 124 36.02 12.70 12.97
CA ALA A 124 36.32 12.88 14.38
C ALA A 124 35.64 14.16 14.89
N PHE A 125 34.94 14.06 16.00
CA PHE A 125 34.21 15.20 16.54
C PHE A 125 34.54 15.45 18.01
N THR A 126 34.22 16.68 18.48
CA THR A 126 34.27 17.09 19.87
C THR A 126 32.87 17.44 20.37
N SER A 127 32.55 17.03 21.59
CA SER A 127 31.28 17.43 22.22
C SER A 127 31.39 18.78 22.91
N ARG A 128 30.35 19.60 22.78
CA ARG A 128 30.21 20.88 23.50
C ARG A 128 28.83 20.94 24.13
N VAL A 129 28.78 21.30 25.40
CA VAL A 129 27.52 21.34 26.17
C VAL A 129 27.07 22.78 26.33
N TRP A 130 25.80 23.02 25.99
CA TRP A 130 25.12 24.28 26.20
C TRP A 130 24.69 24.44 27.66
N ASP A 131 25.07 25.54 28.30
CA ASP A 131 24.73 25.86 29.70
C ASP A 131 23.96 27.17 29.87
N ALA A 132 23.75 27.92 28.78
CA ALA A 132 23.05 29.24 28.77
C ALA A 132 23.64 30.28 29.75
N GLY A 133 24.94 30.23 30.00
CA GLY A 133 25.63 31.08 30.97
C GLY A 133 25.57 32.60 30.66
N ALA A 134 25.34 32.99 29.40
CA ALA A 134 25.14 34.38 28.99
C ALA A 134 23.78 34.99 29.40
N GLY A 135 22.92 34.25 30.09
CA GLY A 135 21.64 34.71 30.64
C GLY A 135 20.58 35.00 29.55
N THR A 136 20.38 36.24 29.18
CA THR A 136 19.37 36.61 28.17
C THR A 136 19.87 36.50 26.73
N ASP A 137 21.16 36.40 26.50
CA ASP A 137 21.72 36.13 25.18
C ASP A 137 21.66 34.63 24.90
N THR A 138 20.89 34.25 23.89
CA THR A 138 20.67 32.86 23.48
C THR A 138 21.43 32.49 22.19
N ALA A 139 22.34 33.36 21.71
CA ALA A 139 23.05 33.09 20.46
C ALA A 139 24.02 31.93 20.58
N LEU A 140 24.01 30.99 19.62
CA LEU A 140 24.97 29.89 19.56
C LEU A 140 26.42 30.39 19.48
N ALA A 141 26.63 31.55 18.85
CA ALA A 141 27.96 32.15 18.67
C ALA A 141 28.50 32.84 19.92
N THR A 142 27.77 32.87 21.04
CA THR A 142 28.22 33.46 22.30
C THR A 142 28.91 32.40 23.16
N ALA A 143 30.20 32.58 23.43
CA ALA A 143 31.04 31.62 24.17
C ALA A 143 30.45 31.31 25.57
N ALA A 144 30.00 32.34 26.29
CA ALA A 144 29.42 32.18 27.64
C ALA A 144 28.12 31.34 27.69
N ASN A 145 27.58 30.91 26.58
CA ASN A 145 26.47 29.94 26.54
C ASN A 145 26.91 28.47 26.50
N TRP A 146 28.23 28.24 26.51
CA TRP A 146 28.80 26.91 26.46
C TRP A 146 29.67 26.67 27.68
N VAL A 147 29.64 25.44 28.18
CA VAL A 147 30.45 25.04 29.34
C VAL A 147 31.91 25.44 29.15
N ASP A 148 32.50 26.02 30.21
CA ASP A 148 33.85 26.56 30.24
C ASP A 148 34.07 27.78 29.31
N ASP A 149 33.01 28.44 28.84
CA ASP A 149 33.03 29.55 27.87
C ASP A 149 33.77 29.22 26.55
N VAL A 150 33.73 27.91 26.15
CA VAL A 150 34.41 27.42 24.94
C VAL A 150 33.44 27.19 23.81
N LEU A 151 33.50 28.01 22.76
CA LEU A 151 32.70 27.84 21.55
C LEU A 151 32.95 26.50 20.88
N PRO A 152 31.86 25.85 20.34
CA PRO A 152 32.04 24.77 19.37
C PRO A 152 32.82 25.26 18.15
N PRO A 153 33.70 24.44 17.57
CA PRO A 153 34.14 24.68 16.21
C PRO A 153 32.95 24.52 15.27
N PHE A 154 32.59 25.62 14.59
CA PHE A 154 31.44 25.65 13.65
C PHE A 154 31.87 25.25 12.23
N ASP A 155 32.68 24.20 12.13
CA ASP A 155 33.29 23.66 10.91
C ASP A 155 32.79 22.23 10.57
N GLY A 156 31.72 21.78 11.22
CA GLY A 156 31.18 20.42 11.03
C GLY A 156 31.78 19.37 11.95
N THR A 157 32.70 19.74 12.86
CA THR A 157 33.39 18.78 13.77
C THR A 157 32.92 18.85 15.22
N ALA A 158 31.88 19.62 15.54
CA ALA A 158 31.33 19.71 16.89
C ALA A 158 29.96 19.06 17.01
N LEU A 159 29.77 18.21 18.04
CA LEU A 159 28.46 17.79 18.51
C LEU A 159 27.96 18.79 19.57
N ALA A 160 26.91 19.54 19.25
CA ALA A 160 26.25 20.43 20.19
C ALA A 160 25.28 19.63 21.07
N ILE A 161 25.44 19.67 22.39
CA ILE A 161 24.60 18.99 23.36
C ILE A 161 23.81 20.02 24.13
N PHE A 162 22.48 20.06 23.95
CA PHE A 162 21.56 20.88 24.72
C PHE A 162 21.16 20.14 26.00
N GLY A 163 21.84 20.50 27.11
CA GLY A 163 21.66 19.93 28.44
C GLY A 163 20.50 20.57 29.22
N SER A 164 20.63 20.65 30.56
CA SER A 164 19.54 21.04 31.48
C SER A 164 19.21 22.53 31.45
N ASP A 165 20.12 23.38 31.01
CA ASP A 165 20.02 24.83 31.21
C ASP A 165 19.43 25.59 30.02
N GLY A 166 18.86 26.77 30.30
CA GLY A 166 18.20 27.61 29.31
C GLY A 166 16.89 27.05 28.77
N THR A 167 16.23 27.78 27.90
CA THR A 167 14.97 27.38 27.24
C THR A 167 15.06 27.46 25.72
N ALA A 168 16.06 28.15 25.20
CA ALA A 168 16.29 28.33 23.77
C ALA A 168 17.77 28.55 23.42
N ALA A 169 18.09 28.27 22.17
CA ALA A 169 19.33 28.67 21.50
C ALA A 169 18.98 29.32 20.15
N THR A 170 19.74 30.34 19.74
CA THR A 170 19.44 31.09 18.51
C THR A 170 20.60 31.03 17.52
N VAL A 171 20.30 30.59 16.30
CA VAL A 171 21.23 30.55 15.17
C VAL A 171 21.22 31.90 14.45
N THR A 172 22.18 32.76 14.76
CA THR A 172 22.29 34.13 14.23
C THR A 172 23.13 34.22 12.96
N THR A 173 24.04 33.27 12.77
CA THR A 173 24.92 33.15 11.60
C THR A 173 24.89 31.72 11.09
N ALA A 174 25.15 31.52 9.80
CA ALA A 174 25.27 30.17 9.24
C ALA A 174 26.31 29.36 10.02
N THR A 175 25.88 28.19 10.50
CA THR A 175 26.64 27.39 11.46
C THR A 175 26.67 25.95 10.98
N SER A 176 27.86 25.32 10.96
CA SER A 176 28.01 23.89 10.63
C SER A 176 28.40 23.12 11.89
N LEU A 177 27.66 22.03 12.17
CA LEU A 177 27.87 21.13 13.30
C LEU A 177 27.98 19.69 12.80
N TYR A 178 28.78 18.88 13.50
CA TYR A 178 28.74 17.42 13.32
C TYR A 178 27.33 16.88 13.54
N GLY A 179 26.65 17.37 14.58
CA GLY A 179 25.27 17.01 14.91
C GLY A 179 24.75 17.79 16.11
N VAL A 180 23.50 17.54 16.43
CA VAL A 180 22.78 18.11 17.59
C VAL A 180 22.23 16.99 18.46
N SER A 181 22.42 17.09 19.78
CA SER A 181 21.88 16.17 20.78
C SER A 181 21.05 16.92 21.82
N PHE A 182 19.83 16.47 22.08
CA PHE A 182 18.98 16.96 23.16
C PHE A 182 19.04 15.99 24.33
N ASP A 183 19.78 16.38 25.37
CA ASP A 183 19.92 15.63 26.62
C ASP A 183 19.34 16.41 27.81
N ARG A 184 18.02 16.67 27.77
CA ARG A 184 17.36 17.49 28.77
C ARG A 184 15.96 17.01 29.11
N ASP A 185 15.53 17.24 30.34
CA ASP A 185 14.18 16.91 30.82
C ASP A 185 13.24 18.12 30.86
N ALA A 186 13.37 19.04 29.91
CA ALA A 186 12.51 20.19 29.70
C ALA A 186 12.39 20.49 28.20
N ASN A 187 11.30 21.14 27.77
CA ASN A 187 11.17 21.59 26.38
C ASN A 187 12.26 22.60 26.01
N PHE A 188 12.63 22.63 24.74
CA PHE A 188 13.69 23.52 24.24
C PHE A 188 13.45 23.94 22.80
N ASN A 189 13.86 25.16 22.49
CA ASN A 189 13.77 25.70 21.13
C ASN A 189 15.16 25.98 20.56
N VAL A 190 15.36 25.63 19.29
CA VAL A 190 16.48 26.11 18.48
C VAL A 190 15.92 27.00 17.40
N ASP A 191 16.04 28.29 17.59
CA ASP A 191 15.42 29.30 16.74
C ASP A 191 16.49 30.02 15.88
N GLY A 192 16.06 30.74 14.86
CA GLY A 192 16.96 31.58 14.06
C GLY A 192 16.54 31.64 12.59
N THR A 193 17.11 32.61 11.88
CA THR A 193 16.91 32.78 10.43
C THR A 193 18.09 32.28 9.59
N ALA A 194 19.25 32.09 10.23
CA ALA A 194 20.43 31.57 9.58
C ALA A 194 20.36 30.02 9.52
N ALA A 195 20.97 29.44 8.52
CA ALA A 195 20.96 27.99 8.36
C ALA A 195 21.86 27.29 9.36
N LEU A 196 21.39 26.15 9.89
CA LEU A 196 22.16 25.19 10.67
C LEU A 196 22.46 23.97 9.79
N THR A 197 23.72 23.81 9.44
CA THR A 197 24.19 22.65 8.67
C THR A 197 24.49 21.49 9.63
N LEU A 198 23.95 20.30 9.32
CA LEU A 198 24.16 19.08 10.09
C LEU A 198 24.95 18.06 9.26
N GLY A 199 26.07 17.62 9.83
CA GLY A 199 26.92 16.54 9.28
C GLY A 199 26.44 15.15 9.69
N GLN A 200 27.42 14.19 9.78
CA GLN A 200 27.16 12.77 10.02
C GLN A 200 26.47 12.47 11.38
N GLY A 201 26.63 13.33 12.38
CA GLY A 201 26.02 13.15 13.70
C GLY A 201 24.51 13.37 13.73
N GLY A 202 23.98 14.10 12.77
CA GLY A 202 22.53 14.32 12.61
C GLY A 202 21.83 14.89 13.83
N LEU A 203 20.63 14.35 14.15
CA LEU A 203 19.84 14.73 15.32
C LEU A 203 19.69 13.56 16.28
N SER A 204 19.91 13.80 17.57
CA SER A 204 19.61 12.81 18.60
C SER A 204 18.86 13.41 19.78
N ALA A 205 18.08 12.58 20.47
CA ALA A 205 17.42 12.94 21.71
C ALA A 205 17.33 11.70 22.61
N VAL A 206 17.68 11.85 23.87
CA VAL A 206 17.70 10.75 24.85
C VAL A 206 16.27 10.38 25.29
N ASP A 207 16.05 9.11 25.61
CA ASP A 207 14.78 8.62 26.18
C ASP A 207 14.35 9.45 27.39
N ARG A 208 13.04 9.71 27.51
CA ARG A 208 12.44 10.41 28.65
C ARG A 208 11.35 9.58 29.31
N THR A 209 11.11 9.85 30.59
CA THR A 209 10.03 9.19 31.36
C THR A 209 8.67 9.84 31.10
N SER A 210 8.66 11.11 30.66
CA SER A 210 7.46 11.88 30.32
C SER A 210 7.64 12.62 28.98
N GLY A 211 6.55 13.00 28.35
CA GLY A 211 6.57 13.67 27.05
C GLY A 211 7.40 14.95 27.04
N ARG A 212 8.34 15.08 26.11
CA ARG A 212 9.15 16.29 25.85
C ARG A 212 9.06 16.68 24.39
N ALA A 213 9.08 18.00 24.16
CA ALA A 213 9.10 18.58 22.83
C ALA A 213 10.33 19.49 22.64
N TYR A 214 11.07 19.22 21.59
CA TYR A 214 12.16 20.08 21.13
C TYR A 214 11.78 20.65 19.78
N THR A 215 11.78 21.97 19.65
CA THR A 215 11.36 22.66 18.42
C THR A 215 12.58 23.26 17.74
N VAL A 216 12.74 23.02 16.46
CA VAL A 216 13.78 23.62 15.63
C VAL A 216 13.07 24.43 14.53
N THR A 217 13.18 25.76 14.59
CA THR A 217 12.57 26.67 13.61
C THR A 217 13.59 27.21 12.61
N THR A 218 14.88 27.11 12.93
CA THR A 218 15.95 27.49 12.01
C THR A 218 15.97 26.56 10.78
N PRO A 219 16.29 27.08 9.58
CA PRO A 219 16.50 26.24 8.41
C PRO A 219 17.64 25.24 8.65
N LEU A 220 17.43 23.99 8.21
CA LEU A 220 18.44 22.93 8.29
C LEU A 220 19.01 22.64 6.90
N THR A 221 20.33 22.40 6.84
CA THR A 221 21.00 21.87 5.66
C THR A 221 21.63 20.53 5.99
N LEU A 222 21.28 19.48 5.25
CA LEU A 222 21.88 18.16 5.40
C LEU A 222 23.17 18.12 4.57
N GLU A 223 24.32 18.02 5.24
CA GLU A 223 25.61 17.99 4.56
C GLU A 223 26.04 16.56 4.22
N ASP A 224 25.72 15.59 5.06
CA ASP A 224 26.09 14.19 4.86
C ASP A 224 24.95 13.24 5.21
N SER A 225 25.09 11.97 4.84
CA SER A 225 24.17 10.91 5.29
C SER A 225 24.18 10.83 6.80
N GLN A 226 23.00 10.80 7.40
CA GLN A 226 22.86 10.95 8.83
C GLN A 226 21.68 10.18 9.42
N THR A 227 21.76 9.94 10.72
CA THR A 227 20.69 9.31 11.49
C THR A 227 20.05 10.31 12.45
N TRP A 228 18.72 10.30 12.52
CA TRP A 228 17.94 10.99 13.53
C TRP A 228 17.44 9.99 14.56
N ASP A 229 18.15 9.87 15.67
CA ASP A 229 17.85 8.92 16.73
C ASP A 229 17.09 9.60 17.87
N ILE A 230 15.77 9.46 17.87
CA ILE A 230 14.87 10.15 18.80
C ILE A 230 14.33 9.16 19.83
N GLY A 231 14.70 9.38 21.07
CA GLY A 231 14.34 8.54 22.21
C GLY A 231 12.84 8.50 22.51
N ALA A 232 12.43 7.51 23.27
CA ALA A 232 11.05 7.31 23.69
C ALA A 232 10.51 8.53 24.45
N ASN A 233 9.22 8.83 24.29
CA ASN A 233 8.51 9.98 24.88
C ASN A 233 9.08 11.36 24.49
N VAL A 234 9.83 11.43 23.39
CA VAL A 234 10.35 12.68 22.82
C VAL A 234 9.72 12.95 21.48
N THR A 235 9.40 14.23 21.22
CA THR A 235 9.03 14.74 19.91
C THR A 235 10.00 15.85 19.51
N VAL A 236 10.70 15.69 18.38
CA VAL A 236 11.47 16.77 17.75
C VAL A 236 10.61 17.34 16.62
N GLN A 237 10.26 18.63 16.73
CA GLN A 237 9.46 19.35 15.75
C GLN A 237 10.38 20.22 14.89
N LEU A 238 10.42 19.95 13.60
CA LEU A 238 11.20 20.68 12.62
C LEU A 238 10.26 21.57 11.81
N SER A 239 10.32 22.86 12.06
CA SER A 239 9.45 23.88 11.43
C SER A 239 10.21 24.79 10.45
N GLY A 240 11.54 24.79 10.50
CA GLY A 240 12.39 25.35 9.45
C GLY A 240 12.42 24.43 8.22
N THR A 241 12.70 25.01 7.06
CA THR A 241 12.92 24.24 5.83
C THR A 241 14.15 23.34 5.95
N ILE A 242 14.09 22.14 5.36
CA ILE A 242 15.21 21.22 5.30
C ILE A 242 15.64 21.09 3.83
N SER A 243 16.90 21.38 3.58
CA SER A 243 17.56 21.21 2.28
C SER A 243 18.78 20.31 2.41
N ASP A 244 19.36 19.91 1.30
CA ASP A 244 20.66 19.25 1.25
C ASP A 244 21.71 20.11 0.54
N THR A 245 22.99 19.79 0.76
CA THR A 245 24.08 20.41 0.01
C THR A 245 24.05 19.89 -1.44
N PRO A 246 24.41 20.71 -2.44
CA PRO A 246 24.51 20.27 -3.83
C PRO A 246 25.48 19.09 -3.97
N GLY A 247 25.14 18.16 -4.84
CA GLY A 247 25.96 16.98 -5.14
C GLY A 247 25.16 15.68 -5.03
N VAL A 248 25.74 14.66 -4.43
CA VAL A 248 25.02 13.39 -4.14
C VAL A 248 24.09 13.62 -2.96
N PRO A 249 22.77 13.41 -3.09
CA PRO A 249 21.85 13.63 -2.00
C PRO A 249 22.14 12.70 -0.80
N PRO A 250 22.13 13.22 0.45
CA PRO A 250 22.39 12.42 1.65
C PRO A 250 21.22 11.49 1.97
N THR A 251 21.53 10.30 2.49
CA THR A 251 20.51 9.40 3.03
C THR A 251 20.13 9.83 4.45
N LEU A 252 18.85 9.88 4.74
CA LEU A 252 18.33 10.20 6.06
C LEU A 252 17.64 8.98 6.68
N ILE A 253 18.04 8.60 7.90
CA ILE A 253 17.44 7.46 8.61
C ILE A 253 16.86 7.94 9.94
N LYS A 254 15.54 7.77 10.12
CA LYS A 254 14.88 8.00 11.41
C LYS A 254 14.88 6.70 12.22
N THR A 255 15.51 6.74 13.40
CA THR A 255 15.55 5.65 14.40
C THR A 255 14.99 6.11 15.75
N GLY A 256 15.06 5.23 16.77
CA GLY A 256 14.52 5.50 18.10
C GLY A 256 12.99 5.53 18.14
N LYS A 257 12.42 5.29 19.33
CA LYS A 257 10.97 5.12 19.53
C LYS A 257 10.17 6.43 19.55
N GLY A 258 10.85 7.57 19.58
CA GLY A 258 10.22 8.89 19.62
C GLY A 258 9.72 9.35 18.26
N ARG A 259 9.25 10.59 18.23
CA ARG A 259 8.63 11.21 17.05
C ARG A 259 9.54 12.30 16.48
N VAL A 260 9.65 12.33 15.16
CA VAL A 260 10.02 13.53 14.40
C VAL A 260 8.77 14.06 13.75
N GLN A 261 8.56 15.38 13.78
CA GLN A 261 7.48 16.06 13.09
C GLN A 261 8.05 17.08 12.11
N LEU A 262 7.70 16.94 10.83
CA LEU A 262 8.10 17.84 9.75
C LEU A 262 6.92 18.75 9.42
N ASN A 263 7.12 20.07 9.63
CA ASN A 263 6.07 21.07 9.46
C ASN A 263 6.25 21.97 8.22
N ALA A 264 7.44 21.97 7.63
CA ALA A 264 7.77 22.80 6.46
C ALA A 264 7.75 21.98 5.16
N GLU A 265 7.61 22.67 4.05
CA GLU A 265 7.94 22.11 2.74
C GLU A 265 9.47 22.05 2.61
N ASN A 266 9.99 20.86 2.33
CA ASN A 266 11.41 20.57 2.31
C ASN A 266 11.91 20.36 0.88
N THR A 267 13.20 20.56 0.65
CA THR A 267 13.81 20.44 -0.68
C THR A 267 14.96 19.44 -0.75
N PHE A 268 15.22 18.70 0.34
CA PHE A 268 16.22 17.62 0.29
C PHE A 268 15.78 16.53 -0.72
N ALA A 269 16.75 15.99 -1.45
CA ALA A 269 16.50 15.05 -2.53
C ALA A 269 16.92 13.60 -2.20
N GLY A 270 17.53 13.39 -1.03
CA GLY A 270 18.00 12.08 -0.59
C GLY A 270 16.88 11.17 -0.10
N PRO A 271 17.09 9.85 -0.16
CA PRO A 271 16.10 8.89 0.34
C PRO A 271 15.97 8.99 1.86
N LEU A 272 14.73 8.86 2.33
CA LEU A 272 14.38 8.85 3.75
C LEU A 272 13.92 7.44 4.18
N THR A 273 14.50 6.91 5.25
CA THR A 273 14.05 5.64 5.84
C THR A 273 13.55 5.85 7.26
N ILE A 274 12.30 5.44 7.51
CA ILE A 274 11.72 5.40 8.86
C ILE A 274 11.87 3.97 9.39
N SER A 275 12.96 3.73 10.14
CA SER A 275 13.25 2.41 10.69
C SER A 275 12.52 2.14 11.99
N ASN A 276 12.36 3.14 12.88
CA ASN A 276 11.70 2.96 14.16
C ASN A 276 11.03 4.27 14.62
N GLY A 277 9.98 4.15 15.45
CA GLY A 277 9.20 5.27 15.97
C GLY A 277 8.35 5.94 14.89
N THR A 278 8.05 7.21 15.07
CA THR A 278 7.08 7.91 14.21
C THR A 278 7.71 9.09 13.49
N LEU A 279 7.51 9.15 12.18
CA LEU A 279 7.64 10.41 11.42
C LEU A 279 6.25 10.96 11.16
N ARG A 280 5.98 12.18 11.61
CA ARG A 280 4.72 12.90 11.38
C ARG A 280 4.95 14.01 10.38
N ILE A 281 4.09 14.11 9.37
CA ILE A 281 4.12 15.20 8.39
C ILE A 281 2.81 15.99 8.42
N THR A 282 2.89 17.29 8.14
CA THR A 282 1.74 18.20 8.18
C THR A 282 1.44 18.89 6.85
N ASN A 283 2.25 18.66 5.83
CA ASN A 283 2.04 19.17 4.47
C ASN A 283 2.63 18.20 3.41
N GLY A 284 2.32 18.44 2.14
CA GLY A 284 2.64 17.54 1.04
C GLY A 284 4.11 17.46 0.64
N GLY A 285 4.86 18.56 0.82
CA GLY A 285 6.30 18.62 0.52
C GLY A 285 7.20 18.32 1.72
N ALA A 286 6.65 17.88 2.85
CA ALA A 286 7.43 17.66 4.07
C ALA A 286 8.51 16.56 3.93
N LEU A 287 8.32 15.60 3.03
CA LEU A 287 9.26 14.49 2.80
C LEU A 287 10.40 14.83 1.84
N GLY A 288 10.49 16.07 1.37
CA GLY A 288 11.49 16.52 0.41
C GLY A 288 10.99 16.48 -1.03
N THR A 289 11.92 16.30 -1.97
CA THR A 289 11.59 16.19 -3.39
C THR A 289 11.31 14.74 -3.78
N THR A 290 10.59 14.52 -4.86
CA THR A 290 10.28 13.17 -5.39
C THR A 290 11.48 12.42 -5.98
N ALA A 291 12.69 12.97 -5.90
CA ALA A 291 13.92 12.32 -6.38
C ALA A 291 14.36 11.17 -5.46
N GLY A 292 14.15 11.29 -4.15
CA GLY A 292 14.30 10.22 -3.18
C GLY A 292 12.95 9.56 -2.88
N ALA A 293 12.94 8.33 -2.40
CA ALA A 293 11.73 7.69 -1.91
C ALA A 293 11.74 7.60 -0.38
N THR A 294 10.55 7.69 0.23
CA THR A 294 10.42 7.45 1.67
C THR A 294 10.06 5.99 1.93
N THR A 295 10.97 5.28 2.61
CA THR A 295 10.79 3.89 3.03
C THR A 295 10.30 3.81 4.46
N VAL A 296 9.21 3.08 4.70
CA VAL A 296 8.68 2.84 6.05
C VAL A 296 8.86 1.36 6.42
N ARG A 297 9.68 1.10 7.43
CA ARG A 297 10.06 -0.23 7.93
C ARG A 297 9.21 -0.59 9.15
N GLY A 298 8.00 -1.08 8.93
CA GLY A 298 7.12 -1.53 9.99
C GLY A 298 7.65 -2.75 10.75
N ASP A 299 8.45 -3.58 10.09
CA ASP A 299 9.17 -4.71 10.70
C ASP A 299 10.15 -4.28 11.81
N LEU A 300 10.62 -3.05 11.77
CA LEU A 300 11.46 -2.44 12.79
C LEU A 300 10.70 -1.48 13.72
N GLY A 301 9.38 -1.28 13.50
CA GLY A 301 8.54 -0.38 14.28
C GLY A 301 8.42 1.03 13.73
N GLY A 302 8.82 1.26 12.48
CA GLY A 302 8.67 2.54 11.78
C GLY A 302 7.21 2.83 11.41
N LYS A 303 6.80 4.09 11.53
CA LYS A 303 5.46 4.58 11.20
C LYS A 303 5.51 5.95 10.52
N LEU A 304 4.75 6.11 9.44
CA LEU A 304 4.45 7.41 8.82
C LEU A 304 3.05 7.87 9.25
N LEU A 305 2.99 9.06 9.86
CA LEU A 305 1.76 9.67 10.36
C LEU A 305 1.46 10.93 9.57
N LEU A 306 0.31 10.96 8.93
CA LEU A 306 -0.18 12.09 8.12
C LEU A 306 -1.14 12.94 8.96
N SER A 307 -0.99 14.26 8.95
CA SER A 307 -1.85 15.15 9.73
C SER A 307 -2.02 16.49 9.04
N GLY A 308 -3.20 16.74 8.51
CA GLY A 308 -3.53 17.93 7.76
C GLY A 308 -4.38 17.62 6.54
N THR A 309 -4.60 18.63 5.71
CA THR A 309 -5.28 18.47 4.42
C THR A 309 -4.31 18.90 3.33
N PHE A 310 -3.77 17.94 2.58
CA PHE A 310 -2.75 18.19 1.56
C PHE A 310 -2.68 17.04 0.54
N THR A 311 -1.96 17.30 -0.55
CA THR A 311 -1.55 16.27 -1.52
C THR A 311 -0.03 16.09 -1.41
N SER A 312 0.45 14.85 -1.49
CA SER A 312 1.87 14.51 -1.54
C SER A 312 2.18 13.66 -2.76
N ASP A 313 3.18 14.06 -3.52
CA ASP A 313 3.69 13.35 -4.70
C ASP A 313 4.83 12.38 -4.35
N GLU A 314 5.18 12.25 -3.07
CA GLU A 314 6.29 11.43 -2.58
C GLU A 314 6.12 9.96 -2.92
N PRO A 315 7.13 9.32 -3.55
CA PRO A 315 7.15 7.88 -3.71
C PRO A 315 7.32 7.18 -2.37
N LEU A 316 6.43 6.24 -2.02
CA LEU A 316 6.47 5.51 -0.77
C LEU A 316 6.83 4.03 -0.99
N ILE A 317 7.73 3.50 -0.16
CA ILE A 317 8.05 2.08 -0.07
C ILE A 317 7.58 1.60 1.31
N LEU A 318 6.59 0.71 1.35
CA LEU A 318 5.92 0.30 2.57
C LEU A 318 6.08 -1.21 2.80
N GLY A 319 6.41 -1.61 4.02
CA GLY A 319 6.41 -3.04 4.34
C GLY A 319 6.66 -3.39 5.79
N GLY A 320 6.20 -4.58 6.19
CA GLY A 320 6.53 -5.17 7.47
C GLY A 320 5.66 -4.75 8.64
N ASP A 321 4.33 -4.63 8.48
CA ASP A 321 3.43 -4.37 9.62
C ASP A 321 3.33 -5.58 10.54
N LEU A 322 4.25 -5.71 11.49
CA LEU A 322 4.29 -6.82 12.45
C LEU A 322 3.33 -6.65 13.65
N ASN A 323 2.84 -5.44 13.91
CA ASN A 323 2.17 -5.12 15.18
C ASN A 323 0.71 -4.71 15.04
N ASN A 324 0.10 -4.80 13.86
CA ASN A 324 -1.29 -4.40 13.59
C ASN A 324 -1.66 -2.93 13.90
N PHE A 325 -0.68 -2.01 14.02
CA PHE A 325 -0.91 -0.61 14.40
C PHE A 325 -0.93 0.37 13.22
N GLY A 326 -0.89 -0.14 11.99
CA GLY A 326 -0.89 0.71 10.79
C GLY A 326 0.47 1.38 10.56
N LEU A 327 1.11 0.98 9.46
CA LEU A 327 2.38 1.47 8.98
C LEU A 327 2.27 2.90 8.45
N LEU A 328 1.15 3.18 7.76
CA LEU A 328 0.76 4.47 7.23
C LEU A 328 -0.60 4.85 7.84
N GLN A 329 -0.65 5.95 8.55
CA GLN A 329 -1.85 6.37 9.28
C GLN A 329 -2.18 7.83 9.03
N LEU A 330 -3.45 8.12 8.73
CA LEU A 330 -4.00 9.48 8.72
C LEU A 330 -4.57 9.80 10.11
N GLU A 331 -3.90 10.72 10.80
CA GLU A 331 -4.29 11.19 12.14
C GLU A 331 -5.38 12.26 12.06
N ASN A 332 -5.26 13.19 11.11
CA ASN A 332 -6.17 14.34 11.01
C ASN A 332 -6.26 14.84 9.55
N GLY A 333 -7.39 15.48 9.20
CA GLY A 333 -7.61 16.09 7.88
C GLY A 333 -7.94 15.10 6.77
N ASN A 334 -7.72 15.51 5.53
CA ASN A 334 -7.89 14.70 4.33
C ASN A 334 -6.62 14.76 3.49
N VAL A 335 -6.04 13.61 3.17
CA VAL A 335 -4.77 13.54 2.46
C VAL A 335 -4.92 12.74 1.17
N THR A 336 -4.31 13.26 0.10
CA THR A 336 -4.12 12.55 -1.17
C THR A 336 -2.65 12.18 -1.35
N LEU A 337 -2.37 10.91 -1.56
CA LEU A 337 -1.07 10.39 -1.93
C LEU A 337 -1.05 10.17 -3.44
N ALA A 338 -0.44 11.13 -4.15
CA ALA A 338 -0.34 11.12 -5.61
C ALA A 338 0.95 10.45 -6.11
N GLY A 339 1.95 10.30 -5.24
CA GLY A 339 3.14 9.51 -5.52
C GLY A 339 2.85 8.01 -5.57
N PRO A 340 3.66 7.22 -6.30
CA PRO A 340 3.52 5.77 -6.36
C PRO A 340 3.81 5.12 -5.01
N VAL A 341 3.05 4.08 -4.67
CA VAL A 341 3.26 3.28 -3.46
C VAL A 341 3.72 1.88 -3.86
N THR A 342 4.87 1.46 -3.34
CA THR A 342 5.41 0.11 -3.52
C THR A 342 5.33 -0.68 -2.22
N MET A 343 4.63 -1.81 -2.25
CA MET A 343 4.59 -2.74 -1.12
C MET A 343 5.72 -3.77 -1.27
N VAL A 344 6.56 -3.89 -0.24
CA VAL A 344 7.65 -4.89 -0.20
C VAL A 344 7.35 -6.04 0.77
N ALA A 345 6.34 -5.88 1.63
CA ALA A 345 5.82 -6.89 2.54
C ALA A 345 4.37 -6.56 2.91
N GLN A 346 3.78 -7.30 3.86
CA GLN A 346 2.47 -6.97 4.41
C GLN A 346 2.41 -5.50 4.83
N THR A 347 1.36 -4.81 4.40
CA THR A 347 1.18 -3.37 4.63
C THR A 347 -0.21 -3.11 5.20
N ARG A 348 -0.28 -2.26 6.22
CA ARG A 348 -1.53 -1.75 6.77
C ARG A 348 -1.61 -0.24 6.58
N VAL A 349 -2.69 0.23 5.96
CA VAL A 349 -3.04 1.65 5.85
C VAL A 349 -4.27 1.93 6.70
N GLN A 350 -4.26 3.04 7.44
CA GLN A 350 -5.30 3.32 8.42
C GLN A 350 -5.71 4.79 8.41
N THR A 351 -7.01 5.04 8.66
CA THR A 351 -7.51 6.38 8.99
C THR A 351 -8.51 6.29 10.15
N GLY A 352 -9.04 7.40 10.59
CA GLY A 352 -10.06 7.47 11.63
C GLY A 352 -11.37 8.10 11.14
N GLY A 353 -12.39 8.11 11.98
CA GLY A 353 -13.73 8.60 11.64
C GLY A 353 -13.72 10.02 11.05
N GLY A 354 -14.51 10.24 10.01
CA GLY A 354 -14.68 11.52 9.34
C GLY A 354 -13.48 12.01 8.52
N LYS A 355 -12.46 11.17 8.27
CA LYS A 355 -11.25 11.51 7.51
C LYS A 355 -11.18 10.70 6.23
N THR A 356 -10.50 11.25 5.22
CA THR A 356 -10.33 10.58 3.93
C THR A 356 -8.85 10.51 3.54
N LEU A 357 -8.37 9.29 3.31
CA LEU A 357 -7.06 9.02 2.72
C LEU A 357 -7.26 8.49 1.29
N THR A 358 -6.77 9.23 0.30
CA THR A 358 -6.92 8.88 -1.11
C THR A 358 -5.56 8.52 -1.71
N PHE A 359 -5.51 7.41 -2.44
CA PHE A 359 -4.36 7.00 -3.23
C PHE A 359 -4.66 7.23 -4.71
N THR A 360 -3.91 8.12 -5.35
CA THR A 360 -4.02 8.36 -6.80
C THR A 360 -2.77 7.94 -7.57
N GLY A 361 -1.65 7.75 -6.87
CA GLY A 361 -0.38 7.30 -7.45
C GLY A 361 -0.32 5.81 -7.83
N GLY A 362 -1.33 5.04 -7.44
CA GLY A 362 -1.39 3.58 -7.59
C GLY A 362 -0.59 2.83 -6.52
N ILE A 363 -0.89 1.53 -6.40
CA ILE A 363 -0.17 0.64 -5.49
C ILE A 363 0.38 -0.53 -6.30
N THR A 364 1.66 -0.82 -6.11
CA THR A 364 2.33 -1.98 -6.69
C THR A 364 2.96 -2.83 -5.59
N GLY A 365 3.19 -4.11 -5.87
CA GLY A 365 3.88 -4.99 -4.91
C GLY A 365 4.20 -6.35 -5.51
N ASN A 366 5.34 -6.90 -5.09
CA ASN A 366 5.79 -8.23 -5.48
C ASN A 366 5.97 -9.06 -4.23
N GLY A 367 5.34 -10.24 -4.16
CA GLY A 367 5.58 -11.20 -3.09
C GLY A 367 4.37 -11.51 -2.23
N ASN A 368 4.60 -12.26 -1.17
CA ASN A 368 3.58 -12.71 -0.24
C ASN A 368 3.25 -11.57 0.74
N GLY A 369 2.13 -10.94 0.56
CA GLY A 369 1.70 -9.85 1.42
C GLY A 369 0.19 -9.69 1.48
N LEU A 370 -0.22 -8.87 2.39
CA LEU A 370 -1.60 -8.51 2.63
C LEU A 370 -1.67 -6.98 2.64
N LEU A 371 -2.47 -6.38 1.76
CA LEU A 371 -2.83 -4.98 1.90
C LEU A 371 -4.04 -4.88 2.83
N VAL A 372 -3.80 -4.49 4.07
CA VAL A 372 -4.86 -4.25 5.05
C VAL A 372 -5.32 -2.81 4.97
N VAL A 373 -6.59 -2.62 4.60
CA VAL A 373 -7.25 -1.32 4.51
C VAL A 373 -8.15 -1.16 5.73
N ASN A 374 -7.81 -0.23 6.63
CA ASN A 374 -8.52 -0.01 7.89
C ASN A 374 -9.01 1.45 7.99
N PRO A 375 -10.22 1.76 7.55
CA PRO A 375 -10.75 3.12 7.59
C PRO A 375 -11.08 3.63 9.00
N GLY A 376 -11.31 2.75 9.98
CA GLY A 376 -11.62 3.15 11.37
C GLY A 376 -12.81 4.12 11.48
N GLY A 377 -13.84 3.97 10.64
CA GLY A 377 -14.99 4.88 10.55
C GLY A 377 -14.81 6.05 9.57
N GLY A 378 -13.66 6.18 8.90
CA GLY A 378 -13.40 7.14 7.81
C GLY A 378 -13.51 6.50 6.43
N THR A 379 -12.78 7.07 5.47
CA THR A 379 -12.72 6.60 4.08
C THR A 379 -11.26 6.40 3.64
N ILE A 380 -10.97 5.26 3.04
CA ILE A 380 -9.76 5.05 2.26
C ILE A 380 -10.19 4.80 0.82
N ALA A 381 -9.70 5.63 -0.10
CA ALA A 381 -10.10 5.62 -1.51
C ALA A 381 -8.89 5.32 -2.42
N PHE A 382 -9.14 4.60 -3.50
CA PHE A 382 -8.18 4.32 -4.57
C PHE A 382 -8.74 4.84 -5.88
N ALA A 383 -8.01 5.74 -6.54
CA ALA A 383 -8.43 6.40 -7.77
C ALA A 383 -7.24 6.56 -8.75
N ASP A 384 -7.52 6.94 -9.98
CA ASP A 384 -6.63 7.30 -11.09
C ASP A 384 -5.70 6.16 -11.54
N LYS A 385 -4.85 5.62 -10.67
CA LYS A 385 -3.94 4.51 -11.00
C LYS A 385 -4.28 3.25 -10.22
N PRO A 386 -4.17 2.06 -10.85
CA PRO A 386 -4.64 0.81 -10.30
C PRO A 386 -3.82 0.28 -9.12
N ILE A 387 -4.46 -0.61 -8.36
CA ILE A 387 -3.81 -1.48 -7.39
C ILE A 387 -3.32 -2.73 -8.13
N ARG A 388 -2.00 -2.96 -8.16
CA ARG A 388 -1.35 -4.10 -8.81
C ARG A 388 -0.46 -4.84 -7.83
N ILE A 389 -1.06 -5.77 -7.09
CA ILE A 389 -0.41 -6.62 -6.08
C ILE A 389 -0.73 -8.09 -6.38
N PRO A 390 -0.21 -8.64 -7.50
CA PRO A 390 -0.58 -9.95 -8.01
C PRO A 390 -0.35 -11.05 -6.96
N GLY A 391 -1.35 -11.92 -6.78
CA GLY A 391 -1.33 -13.02 -5.81
C GLY A 391 -1.44 -12.60 -4.34
N GLN A 392 -1.44 -11.30 -4.03
CA GLN A 392 -1.66 -10.79 -2.67
C GLN A 392 -3.14 -10.60 -2.40
N THR A 393 -3.51 -10.46 -1.14
CA THR A 393 -4.90 -10.27 -0.71
C THR A 393 -5.17 -8.79 -0.41
N LEU A 394 -6.30 -8.28 -0.92
CA LEU A 394 -6.89 -7.03 -0.43
C LEU A 394 -7.81 -7.36 0.74
N TYR A 395 -7.45 -6.92 1.92
CA TYR A 395 -8.21 -7.15 3.15
C TYR A 395 -8.77 -5.84 3.68
N PHE A 396 -10.08 -5.68 3.56
CA PHE A 396 -10.81 -4.58 4.14
C PHE A 396 -11.27 -4.95 5.56
N ASP A 397 -10.79 -4.20 6.55
CA ASP A 397 -10.99 -4.47 7.98
C ASP A 397 -11.60 -3.26 8.68
N GLN A 398 -12.45 -3.48 9.70
CA GLN A 398 -13.07 -2.45 10.51
C GLN A 398 -14.23 -1.68 9.83
N THR A 399 -14.78 -0.71 10.56
CA THR A 399 -15.88 0.16 10.11
C THR A 399 -15.41 1.27 9.18
N GLY A 400 -16.33 1.84 8.39
CA GLY A 400 -16.05 2.92 7.43
C GLY A 400 -16.12 2.44 5.98
N PHE A 401 -15.46 3.16 5.08
CA PHE A 401 -15.53 2.93 3.65
C PHE A 401 -14.15 2.64 3.04
N CYS A 402 -14.07 1.57 2.27
CA CYS A 402 -13.05 1.37 1.25
C CYS A 402 -13.70 1.65 -0.11
N VAL A 403 -13.22 2.65 -0.84
CA VAL A 403 -13.77 3.06 -2.13
C VAL A 403 -12.78 2.71 -3.23
N ILE A 404 -13.22 1.96 -4.24
CA ILE A 404 -12.40 1.66 -5.41
C ILE A 404 -13.04 2.36 -6.61
N ALA A 405 -12.34 3.39 -7.10
CA ALA A 405 -12.73 4.25 -8.20
C ALA A 405 -11.72 4.19 -9.37
N VAL A 406 -11.12 3.02 -9.57
CA VAL A 406 -10.14 2.77 -10.65
C VAL A 406 -10.27 1.35 -11.15
N THR A 407 -10.14 1.16 -12.45
CA THR A 407 -10.21 -0.15 -13.13
C THR A 407 -8.82 -0.75 -13.36
N ASN A 408 -8.75 -1.90 -14.02
CA ASN A 408 -7.51 -2.64 -14.31
C ASN A 408 -6.73 -3.06 -13.07
N ASN A 409 -7.40 -3.25 -11.97
CA ASN A 409 -6.83 -3.75 -10.74
C ASN A 409 -6.42 -5.22 -10.86
N LEU A 410 -5.41 -5.60 -10.07
CA LEU A 410 -4.91 -6.98 -10.03
C LEU A 410 -4.46 -7.34 -8.62
N TRP A 411 -5.20 -8.23 -7.99
CA TRP A 411 -4.84 -8.89 -6.73
C TRP A 411 -5.44 -10.30 -6.69
N GLY A 412 -5.14 -11.08 -5.65
CA GLY A 412 -5.70 -12.41 -5.43
C GLY A 412 -7.08 -12.36 -4.77
N ASP A 413 -7.15 -12.64 -3.49
CA ASP A 413 -8.42 -12.67 -2.74
C ASP A 413 -8.85 -11.25 -2.30
N THR A 414 -10.17 -11.06 -2.20
CA THR A 414 -10.78 -9.88 -1.57
C THR A 414 -11.50 -10.31 -0.30
N LEU A 415 -11.11 -9.76 0.85
CA LEU A 415 -11.73 -10.05 2.15
C LEU A 415 -12.39 -8.78 2.68
N VAL A 416 -13.69 -8.85 2.99
CA VAL A 416 -14.46 -7.77 3.60
C VAL A 416 -14.92 -8.22 4.98
N SER A 417 -14.22 -7.75 6.02
CA SER A 417 -14.44 -8.17 7.40
C SER A 417 -15.48 -7.30 8.12
N GLY A 418 -15.53 -6.02 7.81
CA GLY A 418 -16.49 -5.08 8.37
C GLY A 418 -16.62 -3.85 7.50
N GLY A 419 -17.53 -2.91 7.82
CA GLY A 419 -17.76 -1.72 7.02
C GLY A 419 -18.19 -1.99 5.58
N THR A 420 -17.90 -1.06 4.67
CA THR A 420 -18.39 -1.11 3.29
C THR A 420 -17.23 -1.01 2.28
N LEU A 421 -17.08 -2.03 1.45
CA LEU A 421 -16.30 -1.96 0.21
C LEU A 421 -17.23 -1.45 -0.90
N ARG A 422 -16.96 -0.26 -1.43
CA ARG A 422 -17.77 0.39 -2.46
C ARG A 422 -17.05 0.44 -3.80
N CYS A 423 -17.77 0.07 -4.85
CA CYS A 423 -17.30 0.07 -6.23
C CYS A 423 -17.84 1.31 -6.95
N ASP A 424 -17.00 2.32 -7.21
CA ASP A 424 -17.44 3.57 -7.84
C ASP A 424 -17.36 3.55 -9.38
N LEU A 425 -16.86 2.46 -9.97
CA LEU A 425 -16.84 2.21 -11.41
C LEU A 425 -17.17 0.73 -11.70
N PRO A 426 -17.62 0.38 -12.91
CA PRO A 426 -17.73 -1.01 -13.34
C PRO A 426 -16.34 -1.70 -13.34
N ASP A 427 -16.32 -3.01 -13.13
CA ASP A 427 -15.13 -3.87 -13.24
C ASP A 427 -13.91 -3.38 -12.43
N VAL A 428 -14.16 -2.80 -11.25
CA VAL A 428 -13.06 -2.42 -10.34
C VAL A 428 -12.50 -3.62 -9.57
N LEU A 429 -13.30 -4.67 -9.36
CA LEU A 429 -12.82 -5.91 -8.76
C LEU A 429 -12.13 -6.77 -9.82
N PRO A 430 -10.95 -7.38 -9.54
CA PRO A 430 -10.39 -8.35 -10.48
C PRO A 430 -11.36 -9.51 -10.70
N PRO A 431 -11.67 -9.88 -11.96
CA PRO A 431 -12.63 -10.96 -12.23
C PRO A 431 -12.16 -12.34 -11.75
N THR A 432 -10.87 -12.45 -11.43
CA THR A 432 -10.25 -13.65 -10.86
C THR A 432 -10.29 -13.70 -9.33
N THR A 433 -10.72 -12.62 -8.66
CA THR A 433 -10.72 -12.56 -7.20
C THR A 433 -11.73 -13.53 -6.59
N LEU A 434 -11.32 -14.19 -5.51
CA LEU A 434 -12.25 -14.86 -4.59
C LEU A 434 -12.72 -13.82 -3.57
N MET A 435 -14.02 -13.54 -3.57
CA MET A 435 -14.65 -12.60 -2.65
C MET A 435 -15.13 -13.33 -1.40
N ARG A 436 -14.68 -12.86 -0.21
CA ARG A 436 -15.13 -13.32 1.10
C ARG A 436 -15.78 -12.18 1.86
N ILE A 437 -17.00 -12.37 2.33
CA ILE A 437 -17.75 -11.37 3.11
C ILE A 437 -17.96 -11.87 4.54
N GLY A 438 -17.73 -11.01 5.55
CA GLY A 438 -17.84 -11.35 6.95
C GLY A 438 -16.70 -12.25 7.42
N VAL A 439 -15.47 -11.74 7.41
CA VAL A 439 -14.25 -12.47 7.78
C VAL A 439 -13.75 -11.98 9.13
N HIS A 440 -13.18 -12.90 9.93
CA HIS A 440 -12.47 -12.60 11.17
C HIS A 440 -13.34 -11.95 12.27
N TYR A 441 -12.87 -10.94 12.97
CA TYR A 441 -13.47 -10.39 14.19
C TYR A 441 -14.73 -9.53 14.01
N SER A 442 -15.11 -9.20 12.78
CA SER A 442 -16.32 -8.43 12.49
C SER A 442 -17.17 -9.15 11.42
N PRO A 443 -18.31 -9.75 11.80
CA PRO A 443 -19.12 -10.54 10.87
C PRO A 443 -19.98 -9.70 9.92
N SER A 444 -19.87 -8.36 9.90
CA SER A 444 -20.80 -7.45 9.22
C SER A 444 -20.19 -6.72 8.02
N GLY A 445 -19.57 -7.44 7.08
CA GLY A 445 -19.05 -6.84 5.86
C GLY A 445 -20.13 -6.52 4.82
N THR A 446 -20.01 -5.40 4.13
CA THR A 446 -20.89 -4.99 3.03
C THR A 446 -20.10 -4.80 1.74
N LEU A 447 -20.57 -5.40 0.65
CA LEU A 447 -20.16 -5.06 -0.72
C LEU A 447 -21.23 -4.14 -1.32
N ASP A 448 -20.86 -2.89 -1.62
CA ASP A 448 -21.74 -1.92 -2.28
C ASP A 448 -21.33 -1.75 -3.74
N LEU A 449 -22.16 -2.22 -4.64
CA LEU A 449 -21.92 -2.10 -6.08
C LEU A 449 -22.13 -0.67 -6.60
N ASN A 450 -22.86 0.16 -5.86
CA ASN A 450 -23.08 1.57 -6.17
C ASN A 450 -23.52 1.82 -7.63
N GLY A 451 -24.35 0.95 -8.20
CA GLY A 451 -24.81 1.04 -9.59
C GLY A 451 -23.83 0.52 -10.64
N ASN A 452 -22.73 -0.13 -10.24
CA ASN A 452 -21.68 -0.56 -11.13
C ASN A 452 -21.54 -2.08 -11.14
N ASP A 453 -21.66 -2.68 -12.32
CA ASP A 453 -21.53 -4.12 -12.51
C ASP A 453 -20.14 -4.61 -12.11
N GLN A 454 -20.08 -5.75 -11.42
CA GLN A 454 -18.85 -6.37 -10.98
C GLN A 454 -18.81 -7.86 -11.32
N THR A 455 -17.60 -8.37 -11.53
CA THR A 455 -17.37 -9.81 -11.76
C THR A 455 -16.36 -10.35 -10.75
N VAL A 456 -16.66 -11.53 -10.17
CA VAL A 456 -15.76 -12.25 -9.26
C VAL A 456 -15.70 -13.75 -9.64
N SER A 457 -14.56 -14.40 -9.34
CA SER A 457 -14.39 -15.83 -9.66
C SER A 457 -15.10 -16.76 -8.69
N ARG A 458 -15.36 -16.32 -7.49
CA ARG A 458 -16.04 -17.08 -6.43
C ARG A 458 -16.57 -16.13 -5.38
N LEU A 459 -17.72 -16.45 -4.82
CA LEU A 459 -18.30 -15.77 -3.67
C LEU A 459 -18.49 -16.78 -2.54
N THR A 460 -17.94 -16.48 -1.37
CA THR A 460 -18.02 -17.36 -0.19
C THR A 460 -18.10 -16.52 1.10
N LEU A 461 -18.36 -17.18 2.21
CA LEU A 461 -18.33 -16.57 3.54
C LEU A 461 -16.97 -16.76 4.21
N GLY A 462 -16.64 -15.86 5.12
CA GLY A 462 -15.63 -16.12 6.15
C GLY A 462 -16.12 -17.15 7.18
N THR A 463 -15.21 -17.63 8.01
CA THR A 463 -15.40 -18.80 8.89
C THR A 463 -16.13 -18.52 10.21
N PHE A 464 -16.66 -17.30 10.45
CA PHE A 464 -17.22 -16.91 11.75
C PHE A 464 -18.67 -16.43 11.69
N ASP A 465 -19.30 -16.41 12.84
CA ASP A 465 -20.68 -16.18 13.27
C ASP A 465 -21.67 -15.48 12.30
N PRO A 466 -22.97 -15.78 12.38
CA PRO A 466 -24.03 -15.13 11.61
C PRO A 466 -24.05 -13.62 11.91
N GLY A 467 -23.45 -12.81 11.04
CA GLY A 467 -23.43 -11.36 11.11
C GLY A 467 -24.31 -10.72 10.06
N GLN A 468 -24.43 -9.40 10.13
CA GLN A 468 -25.13 -8.63 9.11
C GLN A 468 -24.25 -8.42 7.87
N ARG A 469 -24.24 -9.41 6.98
CA ARG A 469 -23.53 -9.37 5.71
C ARG A 469 -24.46 -8.95 4.60
N ALA A 470 -24.03 -8.02 3.76
CA ALA A 470 -24.86 -7.53 2.67
C ALA A 470 -24.08 -7.40 1.36
N ILE A 471 -24.80 -7.61 0.26
CA ILE A 471 -24.43 -7.15 -1.07
C ILE A 471 -25.55 -6.20 -1.50
N GLN A 472 -25.20 -4.94 -1.72
CA GLN A 472 -26.17 -3.89 -1.94
C GLN A 472 -25.87 -3.02 -3.15
N SER A 473 -26.89 -2.34 -3.66
CA SER A 473 -26.78 -1.25 -4.63
C SER A 473 -28.05 -0.40 -4.59
N ALA A 474 -27.92 0.91 -4.49
CA ALA A 474 -29.07 1.81 -4.52
C ALA A 474 -29.70 1.90 -5.92
N THR A 475 -28.90 1.76 -6.96
CA THR A 475 -29.32 1.75 -8.37
C THR A 475 -29.02 0.38 -9.00
N PRO A 476 -29.65 0.02 -10.15
CA PRO A 476 -29.45 -1.30 -10.75
C PRO A 476 -27.98 -1.63 -11.02
N ALA A 477 -27.55 -2.77 -10.51
CA ALA A 477 -26.22 -3.33 -10.76
C ALA A 477 -26.24 -4.85 -10.69
N THR A 478 -25.35 -5.50 -11.45
CA THR A 478 -25.22 -6.95 -11.51
C THR A 478 -23.90 -7.40 -10.89
N LEU A 479 -23.98 -8.33 -9.94
CA LEU A 479 -22.83 -9.11 -9.51
C LEU A 479 -22.78 -10.43 -10.30
N THR A 480 -21.78 -10.58 -11.16
CA THR A 480 -21.48 -11.84 -11.85
C THR A 480 -20.52 -12.68 -11.03
N VAL A 481 -20.90 -13.94 -10.76
CA VAL A 481 -20.12 -14.89 -9.96
C VAL A 481 -19.80 -16.13 -10.77
N HIS A 482 -18.51 -16.37 -11.09
CA HIS A 482 -18.04 -17.56 -11.79
C HIS A 482 -17.79 -18.72 -10.80
N GLN A 483 -18.83 -19.22 -10.16
CA GLN A 483 -18.79 -20.18 -9.06
C GLN A 483 -18.48 -21.60 -9.53
N ASN A 484 -17.21 -22.02 -9.47
CA ASN A 484 -16.80 -23.39 -9.81
C ASN A 484 -16.74 -24.32 -8.60
N ALA A 485 -16.70 -23.80 -7.39
CA ALA A 485 -16.80 -24.55 -6.13
C ALA A 485 -18.23 -24.48 -5.57
N SER A 486 -18.53 -25.32 -4.60
CA SER A 486 -19.82 -25.28 -3.89
C SER A 486 -19.68 -24.53 -2.58
N ASP A 487 -20.49 -23.48 -2.39
CA ASP A 487 -20.49 -22.64 -1.20
C ASP A 487 -21.91 -22.34 -0.73
N VAL A 488 -22.02 -22.07 0.58
CA VAL A 488 -23.25 -21.65 1.24
C VAL A 488 -23.10 -20.19 1.65
N LEU A 489 -24.06 -19.35 1.27
CA LEU A 489 -24.07 -17.91 1.54
C LEU A 489 -25.24 -17.54 2.46
N ASP A 490 -24.90 -17.04 3.63
CA ASP A 490 -25.81 -16.29 4.51
C ASP A 490 -25.53 -14.80 4.35
N VAL A 491 -25.91 -14.23 3.19
CA VAL A 491 -25.71 -12.82 2.81
C VAL A 491 -27.04 -12.26 2.32
N ARG A 492 -27.38 -11.06 2.76
CA ARG A 492 -28.56 -10.34 2.26
C ARG A 492 -28.24 -9.65 0.94
N PHE A 493 -29.16 -9.73 0.00
CA PHE A 493 -29.15 -8.92 -1.21
C PHE A 493 -30.14 -7.78 -1.03
N GLU A 494 -29.66 -6.53 -1.15
CA GLU A 494 -30.42 -5.33 -0.82
C GLU A 494 -30.43 -4.31 -1.97
N GLY A 495 -31.51 -3.49 -2.05
CA GLY A 495 -31.66 -2.46 -3.06
C GLY A 495 -31.94 -3.01 -4.46
N ALA A 496 -31.14 -2.63 -5.47
CA ALA A 496 -31.36 -3.01 -6.87
C ALA A 496 -30.27 -3.94 -7.42
N VAL A 497 -29.74 -4.83 -6.57
CA VAL A 497 -28.71 -5.81 -6.97
C VAL A 497 -29.32 -6.98 -7.72
N SER A 498 -28.76 -7.31 -8.89
CA SER A 498 -28.97 -8.58 -9.59
C SER A 498 -27.78 -9.52 -9.38
N LEU A 499 -28.05 -10.83 -9.30
CA LEU A 499 -27.02 -11.87 -9.24
C LEU A 499 -27.05 -12.70 -10.53
N LEU A 500 -25.90 -12.79 -11.21
CA LEU A 500 -25.69 -13.73 -12.32
C LEU A 500 -24.68 -14.81 -11.87
N LYS A 501 -25.18 -16.02 -11.64
CA LYS A 501 -24.32 -17.17 -11.29
C LYS A 501 -23.98 -17.97 -12.54
N SER A 502 -22.68 -18.14 -12.79
CA SER A 502 -22.09 -19.04 -13.77
C SER A 502 -21.10 -20.01 -13.10
N GLY A 503 -20.39 -20.83 -13.90
CA GLY A 503 -19.48 -21.85 -13.37
C GLY A 503 -20.20 -23.10 -12.87
N THR A 504 -19.48 -24.21 -12.73
CA THR A 504 -20.02 -25.58 -12.55
C THR A 504 -20.46 -25.91 -11.12
N GLY A 505 -20.02 -25.13 -10.12
CA GLY A 505 -20.32 -25.37 -8.71
C GLY A 505 -21.73 -24.96 -8.30
N THR A 506 -22.04 -25.18 -7.03
CA THR A 506 -23.31 -24.79 -6.40
C THR A 506 -23.12 -23.57 -5.53
N LEU A 507 -23.97 -22.56 -5.72
CA LEU A 507 -24.11 -21.42 -4.81
C LEU A 507 -25.45 -21.53 -4.08
N THR A 508 -25.40 -21.75 -2.76
CA THR A 508 -26.61 -21.93 -1.94
C THR A 508 -26.87 -20.70 -1.10
N LEU A 509 -28.02 -20.08 -1.26
CA LEU A 509 -28.49 -18.93 -0.50
C LEU A 509 -29.33 -19.39 0.69
N THR A 510 -28.98 -18.96 1.90
CA THR A 510 -29.69 -19.36 3.14
C THR A 510 -30.25 -18.17 3.93
N ASN A 511 -29.99 -16.91 3.51
CA ASN A 511 -30.44 -15.73 4.24
C ASN A 511 -31.93 -15.42 3.99
N ALA A 512 -32.69 -15.26 5.06
CA ALA A 512 -34.13 -15.01 5.05
C ALA A 512 -34.50 -13.53 4.80
N PHE A 513 -33.54 -12.60 4.85
CA PHE A 513 -33.81 -11.17 4.91
C PHE A 513 -33.40 -10.39 3.64
N SER A 514 -33.24 -11.08 2.51
CA SER A 514 -32.99 -10.40 1.24
C SER A 514 -34.19 -9.50 0.84
N THR A 515 -33.90 -8.27 0.37
CA THR A 515 -34.92 -7.28 -0.01
C THR A 515 -34.68 -6.71 -1.41
N THR A 516 -33.78 -7.29 -2.18
CA THR A 516 -33.42 -6.77 -3.52
C THR A 516 -34.63 -6.76 -4.47
N SER A 517 -34.71 -5.70 -5.29
CA SER A 517 -35.61 -5.62 -6.45
C SER A 517 -34.98 -6.14 -7.74
N GLY A 518 -33.69 -6.46 -7.72
CA GLY A 518 -32.97 -7.07 -8.84
C GLY A 518 -33.37 -8.51 -9.09
N GLY A 519 -32.80 -9.09 -10.14
CA GLY A 519 -33.09 -10.47 -10.57
C GLY A 519 -32.01 -11.46 -10.16
N PHE A 520 -32.36 -12.73 -10.12
CA PHE A 520 -31.44 -13.83 -9.93
C PHE A 520 -31.38 -14.68 -11.20
N SER A 521 -30.16 -14.92 -11.69
CA SER A 521 -29.94 -15.68 -12.92
C SER A 521 -28.90 -16.77 -12.69
N VAL A 522 -29.12 -17.95 -13.31
CA VAL A 522 -28.15 -19.04 -13.34
C VAL A 522 -27.98 -19.52 -14.78
N THR A 523 -26.71 -19.58 -15.24
CA THR A 523 -26.38 -20.01 -16.61
C THR A 523 -25.66 -21.35 -16.65
N ASN A 524 -24.97 -21.73 -15.56
CA ASN A 524 -24.27 -23.01 -15.44
C ASN A 524 -24.15 -23.41 -13.96
N GLY A 525 -24.05 -24.72 -13.69
CA GLY A 525 -24.06 -25.29 -12.34
C GLY A 525 -25.38 -25.04 -11.61
N THR A 526 -25.34 -24.87 -10.29
CA THR A 526 -26.58 -24.75 -9.49
C THR A 526 -26.62 -23.46 -8.68
N LEU A 527 -27.73 -22.72 -8.79
CA LEU A 527 -28.13 -21.73 -7.80
C LEU A 527 -29.20 -22.35 -6.91
N ALA A 528 -28.92 -22.55 -5.65
CA ALA A 528 -29.81 -23.19 -4.70
C ALA A 528 -30.33 -22.19 -3.66
N VAL A 529 -31.56 -22.40 -3.20
CA VAL A 529 -32.16 -21.71 -2.06
C VAL A 529 -32.60 -22.76 -1.06
N SER A 530 -32.06 -22.72 0.16
CA SER A 530 -32.33 -23.73 1.19
C SER A 530 -32.44 -23.11 2.59
N GLY A 531 -32.85 -23.91 3.56
CA GLY A 531 -33.10 -23.44 4.91
C GLY A 531 -34.23 -22.39 4.93
N GLU A 532 -33.95 -21.22 5.45
CA GLU A 532 -34.86 -20.07 5.46
C GLU A 532 -34.56 -19.07 4.32
N GLY A 533 -33.62 -19.39 3.43
CA GLY A 533 -33.14 -18.50 2.38
C GLY A 533 -34.26 -18.08 1.41
N THR A 534 -34.16 -16.88 0.87
CA THR A 534 -35.13 -16.36 -0.11
C THR A 534 -34.48 -15.36 -1.04
N PHE A 535 -35.01 -15.24 -2.28
CA PHE A 535 -34.68 -14.13 -3.16
C PHE A 535 -35.30 -12.80 -2.71
N GLY A 536 -36.18 -12.84 -1.71
CA GLY A 536 -36.83 -11.67 -1.14
C GLY A 536 -38.16 -11.29 -1.80
N PRO A 537 -38.97 -10.47 -1.09
CA PRO A 537 -40.33 -10.10 -1.54
C PRO A 537 -40.34 -9.13 -2.73
N ASN A 538 -39.23 -8.46 -3.03
CA ASN A 538 -39.12 -7.48 -4.09
C ASN A 538 -38.47 -8.03 -5.37
N CYS A 539 -37.94 -9.26 -5.35
CA CYS A 539 -37.33 -9.90 -6.52
C CYS A 539 -38.39 -10.12 -7.62
N THR A 540 -38.21 -9.46 -8.77
CA THR A 540 -39.18 -9.50 -9.85
C THR A 540 -38.86 -10.52 -10.93
N ASN A 541 -37.61 -10.94 -11.07
CA ASN A 541 -37.16 -11.79 -12.18
C ASN A 541 -36.25 -12.92 -11.67
N VAL A 542 -36.53 -14.13 -12.13
CA VAL A 542 -35.67 -15.32 -11.93
C VAL A 542 -35.45 -15.99 -13.27
N THR A 543 -34.19 -16.12 -13.70
CA THR A 543 -33.87 -16.62 -15.04
C THR A 543 -32.94 -17.85 -14.95
N VAL A 544 -33.28 -18.91 -15.65
CA VAL A 544 -32.46 -20.12 -15.75
C VAL A 544 -32.11 -20.34 -17.21
N LEU A 545 -30.82 -20.37 -17.52
CA LEU A 545 -30.29 -20.43 -18.89
C LEU A 545 -29.23 -21.52 -19.03
N GLY A 546 -28.84 -21.81 -20.27
CA GLY A 546 -27.71 -22.71 -20.59
C GLY A 546 -27.86 -24.11 -19.98
N THR A 547 -26.92 -24.48 -19.13
CA THR A 547 -26.93 -25.74 -18.37
C THR A 547 -27.24 -25.51 -16.88
N GLY A 548 -27.71 -24.31 -16.54
CA GLY A 548 -27.98 -23.91 -15.16
C GLY A 548 -29.13 -24.69 -14.52
N THR A 549 -29.01 -24.94 -13.24
CA THR A 549 -30.07 -25.49 -12.40
C THR A 549 -30.45 -24.51 -11.31
N LEU A 550 -31.73 -24.21 -11.18
CA LEU A 550 -32.30 -23.49 -10.05
C LEU A 550 -32.89 -24.52 -9.08
N ALA A 551 -32.32 -24.66 -7.88
CA ALA A 551 -32.78 -25.60 -6.87
C ALA A 551 -33.55 -24.90 -5.76
N LEU A 552 -34.83 -25.18 -5.58
CA LEU A 552 -35.70 -24.53 -4.62
C LEU A 552 -36.06 -25.55 -3.51
N GLY A 553 -35.51 -25.29 -2.31
CA GLY A 553 -35.60 -26.21 -1.16
C GLY A 553 -36.87 -26.04 -0.31
N HIS A 554 -37.60 -24.91 -0.46
CA HIS A 554 -38.85 -24.63 0.26
C HIS A 554 -39.78 -23.69 -0.51
N SER A 555 -41.03 -23.58 -0.10
CA SER A 555 -42.09 -22.87 -0.86
C SER A 555 -41.94 -21.34 -0.88
N MET A 556 -41.19 -20.76 0.05
CA MET A 556 -40.92 -19.31 0.12
C MET A 556 -39.58 -18.91 -0.52
N ALA A 557 -38.90 -19.82 -1.20
CA ALA A 557 -37.62 -19.54 -1.87
C ALA A 557 -37.73 -18.36 -2.87
N ILE A 558 -38.87 -18.22 -3.57
CA ILE A 558 -39.26 -17.02 -4.32
C ILE A 558 -40.44 -16.40 -3.56
N ALA A 559 -40.17 -15.42 -2.71
CA ALA A 559 -41.16 -14.80 -1.85
C ALA A 559 -42.13 -13.89 -2.62
N ASN A 560 -41.71 -13.28 -3.74
CA ASN A 560 -42.55 -12.45 -4.57
C ASN A 560 -43.46 -13.29 -5.47
N LYS A 561 -44.73 -13.35 -5.14
CA LYS A 561 -45.73 -14.07 -5.94
C LYS A 561 -46.02 -13.45 -7.32
N ALA A 562 -45.60 -12.21 -7.56
CA ALA A 562 -45.67 -11.56 -8.86
C ALA A 562 -44.39 -11.77 -9.71
N ALA A 563 -43.40 -12.48 -9.19
CA ALA A 563 -42.14 -12.73 -9.89
C ALA A 563 -42.36 -13.44 -11.23
N VAL A 564 -41.50 -13.11 -12.18
CA VAL A 564 -41.43 -13.74 -13.50
C VAL A 564 -40.30 -14.76 -13.49
N VAL A 565 -40.60 -16.02 -13.81
CA VAL A 565 -39.61 -17.08 -14.04
C VAL A 565 -39.47 -17.26 -15.55
N ARG A 566 -38.21 -17.23 -16.03
CA ARG A 566 -37.87 -17.43 -17.44
C ARG A 566 -36.94 -18.61 -17.61
N MET A 567 -37.25 -19.45 -18.56
CA MET A 567 -36.48 -20.61 -18.98
C MET A 567 -36.31 -20.61 -20.50
N PRO A 568 -35.30 -21.27 -21.07
CA PRO A 568 -35.19 -21.46 -22.51
C PRO A 568 -36.37 -22.26 -23.07
N SER A 569 -36.65 -22.15 -24.38
CA SER A 569 -37.58 -23.04 -25.09
C SER A 569 -37.05 -24.51 -25.02
N ALA A 570 -37.98 -25.46 -25.11
CA ALA A 570 -37.63 -26.88 -25.11
C ALA A 570 -36.67 -27.22 -26.26
N GLY A 571 -35.61 -27.96 -25.96
CA GLY A 571 -34.57 -28.35 -26.93
C GLY A 571 -33.48 -27.32 -27.19
N VAL A 572 -33.58 -26.09 -26.65
CA VAL A 572 -32.54 -25.05 -26.79
C VAL A 572 -31.41 -25.22 -25.77
N SER A 573 -31.73 -25.71 -24.58
CA SER A 573 -30.73 -25.90 -23.51
C SER A 573 -31.16 -27.01 -22.54
N SER A 574 -30.29 -27.38 -21.60
CA SER A 574 -30.58 -28.34 -20.52
C SER A 574 -30.89 -27.66 -19.17
N ALA A 575 -31.29 -26.38 -19.19
CA ALA A 575 -31.69 -25.63 -18.01
C ALA A 575 -32.80 -26.33 -17.21
N LYS A 576 -32.69 -26.37 -15.88
CA LYS A 576 -33.62 -27.08 -14.99
C LYS A 576 -34.06 -26.22 -13.81
N ILE A 577 -35.32 -26.41 -13.38
CA ILE A 577 -35.76 -26.04 -12.03
C ILE A 577 -35.92 -27.33 -11.23
N ASN A 578 -35.19 -27.46 -10.13
CA ASN A 578 -35.31 -28.58 -9.19
C ASN A 578 -36.16 -28.15 -7.99
N LEU A 579 -37.29 -28.81 -7.79
CA LEU A 579 -38.22 -28.54 -6.70
C LEU A 579 -38.19 -29.71 -5.69
N ALA A 580 -37.74 -29.43 -4.46
CA ALA A 580 -37.64 -30.44 -3.43
C ALA A 580 -39.01 -31.05 -3.06
N ALA A 581 -39.02 -32.22 -2.41
CA ALA A 581 -40.25 -32.90 -1.99
C ALA A 581 -41.11 -31.98 -1.08
N GLY A 582 -42.39 -31.87 -1.37
CA GLY A 582 -43.34 -31.05 -0.62
C GLY A 582 -43.30 -29.56 -0.93
N VAL A 583 -42.40 -29.09 -1.79
CA VAL A 583 -42.28 -27.68 -2.19
C VAL A 583 -43.35 -27.29 -3.19
N ASP A 584 -44.04 -26.17 -2.94
CA ASP A 584 -44.95 -25.50 -3.84
C ASP A 584 -44.60 -24.00 -3.90
N VAL A 585 -43.79 -23.61 -4.87
CA VAL A 585 -43.39 -22.21 -5.07
C VAL A 585 -44.41 -21.52 -5.95
N GLN A 586 -44.91 -20.36 -5.52
CA GLN A 586 -45.87 -19.55 -6.24
C GLN A 586 -45.16 -18.41 -6.96
N VAL A 587 -45.48 -18.25 -8.26
CA VAL A 587 -44.93 -17.15 -9.09
C VAL A 587 -46.03 -16.55 -9.96
N GLY A 588 -45.87 -15.29 -10.39
CA GLY A 588 -46.80 -14.64 -11.28
C GLY A 588 -46.82 -15.25 -12.69
N TRP A 589 -45.61 -15.41 -13.22
CA TRP A 589 -45.47 -15.80 -14.63
C TRP A 589 -44.34 -16.83 -14.83
N LEU A 590 -44.56 -17.74 -15.78
CA LEU A 590 -43.56 -18.67 -16.32
C LEU A 590 -43.46 -18.49 -17.82
N PHE A 591 -42.25 -18.35 -18.36
CA PHE A 591 -41.98 -18.27 -19.79
C PHE A 591 -40.99 -19.37 -20.22
N TYR A 592 -41.24 -19.98 -21.40
CA TYR A 592 -40.29 -20.78 -22.13
C TYR A 592 -39.87 -20.04 -23.41
N GLY A 593 -38.67 -19.44 -23.41
CA GLY A 593 -38.33 -18.41 -24.39
C GLY A 593 -39.27 -17.22 -24.25
N ASP A 594 -39.96 -16.88 -25.34
CA ASP A 594 -40.97 -15.83 -25.37
C ASP A 594 -42.41 -16.34 -25.12
N GLU A 595 -42.60 -17.67 -25.03
CA GLU A 595 -43.91 -18.27 -24.82
C GLU A 595 -44.31 -18.19 -23.34
N LYS A 596 -45.37 -17.42 -23.07
CA LYS A 596 -46.02 -17.34 -21.76
C LYS A 596 -46.82 -18.61 -21.48
N LYS A 597 -46.53 -19.26 -20.35
CA LYS A 597 -47.26 -20.46 -19.93
C LYS A 597 -48.55 -20.12 -19.17
N PRO A 598 -49.62 -20.87 -19.35
CA PRO A 598 -50.87 -20.62 -18.66
C PRO A 598 -50.75 -20.78 -17.14
N ALA A 599 -51.73 -20.19 -16.41
CA ALA A 599 -51.88 -20.43 -14.98
C ALA A 599 -52.08 -21.93 -14.70
N GLY A 600 -51.51 -22.43 -13.63
CA GLY A 600 -51.55 -23.84 -13.28
C GLY A 600 -50.30 -24.30 -12.58
N THR A 601 -50.19 -25.60 -12.32
CA THR A 601 -49.04 -26.17 -11.65
C THR A 601 -48.13 -26.93 -12.60
N TYR A 602 -46.81 -26.71 -12.48
CA TYR A 602 -45.76 -27.28 -13.34
C TYR A 602 -44.77 -28.08 -12.52
N GLY A 603 -44.24 -29.17 -13.06
CA GLY A 603 -43.26 -29.99 -12.36
C GLY A 603 -42.86 -31.23 -13.14
N ALA A 604 -41.88 -31.98 -12.62
CA ALA A 604 -41.41 -33.25 -13.20
C ALA A 604 -42.48 -34.33 -13.16
N SER A 605 -42.24 -35.45 -13.85
CA SER A 605 -43.18 -36.58 -13.89
C SER A 605 -43.55 -37.14 -12.51
N GLY A 606 -42.62 -37.14 -11.55
CA GLY A 606 -42.84 -37.57 -10.17
C GLY A 606 -43.56 -36.59 -9.25
N SER A 607 -43.88 -35.40 -9.70
CA SER A 607 -44.56 -34.35 -8.90
C SER A 607 -46.11 -34.52 -8.98
N ASN A 608 -46.83 -33.80 -8.11
CA ASN A 608 -48.29 -33.68 -8.16
C ASN A 608 -48.75 -32.50 -9.04
N ALA A 609 -47.91 -31.99 -9.93
CA ALA A 609 -48.28 -30.91 -10.84
C ALA A 609 -49.23 -31.33 -11.94
N GLN A 610 -50.09 -30.43 -12.42
CA GLN A 610 -51.00 -30.64 -13.56
C GLN A 610 -50.21 -30.76 -14.88
N ASN A 611 -49.24 -29.90 -15.08
CA ASN A 611 -48.41 -29.88 -16.27
C ASN A 611 -47.10 -30.60 -15.97
N LYS A 612 -46.93 -31.82 -16.49
CA LYS A 612 -45.74 -32.63 -16.36
C LYS A 612 -44.70 -32.25 -17.41
N ASP A 613 -43.58 -31.77 -16.97
CA ASP A 613 -42.50 -31.32 -17.86
C ASP A 613 -41.15 -31.72 -17.33
N THR A 614 -40.62 -32.82 -17.80
CA THR A 614 -39.29 -33.34 -17.42
C THR A 614 -38.14 -32.65 -18.18
N THR A 615 -38.47 -31.88 -19.20
CA THR A 615 -37.49 -31.06 -19.94
C THR A 615 -36.99 -29.90 -19.10
N HIS A 616 -37.89 -29.26 -18.35
CA HIS A 616 -37.54 -28.05 -17.57
C HIS A 616 -37.51 -28.32 -16.05
N PHE A 617 -38.16 -29.38 -15.55
CA PHE A 617 -38.27 -29.64 -14.12
C PHE A 617 -37.67 -30.97 -13.69
N THR A 618 -37.13 -30.97 -12.45
CA THR A 618 -36.71 -32.16 -11.69
C THR A 618 -37.22 -32.04 -10.25
N GLY A 619 -37.11 -33.13 -9.50
CA GLY A 619 -37.64 -33.24 -8.13
C GLY A 619 -39.13 -33.62 -8.10
N THR A 620 -39.74 -33.63 -6.92
CA THR A 620 -41.13 -34.04 -6.68
C THR A 620 -42.06 -32.93 -6.24
N GLY A 621 -41.52 -31.71 -6.02
CA GLY A 621 -42.29 -30.50 -5.77
C GLY A 621 -42.94 -29.93 -7.03
N LYS A 622 -43.60 -28.80 -6.92
CA LYS A 622 -44.28 -28.10 -8.04
C LYS A 622 -44.05 -26.58 -7.99
N LEU A 623 -44.13 -25.95 -9.14
CA LEU A 623 -44.22 -24.51 -9.35
C LEU A 623 -45.65 -24.16 -9.69
N THR A 624 -46.28 -23.26 -8.91
CA THR A 624 -47.63 -22.75 -9.17
C THR A 624 -47.54 -21.39 -9.86
N VAL A 625 -48.00 -21.34 -11.09
CA VAL A 625 -48.10 -20.10 -11.89
C VAL A 625 -49.50 -19.50 -11.67
N LEU A 626 -49.54 -18.29 -11.11
CA LEU A 626 -50.81 -17.63 -10.76
C LEU A 626 -51.49 -16.96 -11.96
N GLY A 627 -50.73 -16.50 -12.94
CA GLY A 627 -51.24 -15.82 -14.13
C GLY A 627 -51.80 -14.43 -13.81
N ASP A 628 -52.58 -13.87 -14.76
CA ASP A 628 -53.31 -12.62 -14.51
C ASP A 628 -54.37 -12.88 -13.45
N CYS A 629 -54.24 -12.28 -12.28
CA CYS A 629 -55.39 -12.05 -11.40
C CYS A 629 -56.19 -10.88 -11.98
N SER A 630 -56.78 -11.04 -13.17
CA SER A 630 -57.83 -10.20 -13.63
C SER A 630 -59.09 -10.55 -12.84
N GLY A 631 -59.12 -10.04 -11.59
CA GLY A 631 -60.36 -10.10 -10.81
C GLY A 631 -61.44 -9.34 -11.56
N THR A 632 -62.38 -10.04 -12.11
CA THR A 632 -63.64 -9.46 -12.52
C THR A 632 -64.31 -8.88 -11.27
N LEU A 633 -64.32 -7.55 -11.15
CA LEU A 633 -65.08 -6.89 -10.09
C LEU A 633 -66.56 -7.11 -10.41
N VAL A 634 -67.16 -8.14 -9.83
CA VAL A 634 -68.61 -8.33 -9.85
C VAL A 634 -69.18 -7.30 -8.89
N ILE A 635 -69.66 -6.17 -9.42
CA ILE A 635 -70.49 -5.24 -8.66
C ILE A 635 -71.89 -5.87 -8.63
N LEU A 636 -72.23 -6.53 -7.54
CA LEU A 636 -73.60 -6.88 -7.23
C LEU A 636 -74.35 -5.57 -6.92
N ARG A 637 -75.29 -5.21 -7.78
CA ARG A 637 -76.27 -4.13 -7.56
C ARG A 637 -77.42 -4.63 -6.69
#